data_7f34d6c5e816ec6eeffa213aec6c7569
#
_entry.id   7f34d6c5e816ec6eeffa213aec6c7569
#
_cell.length_a   1.000
_cell.length_b   1.000
_cell.length_c   1.000
_cell.angle_alpha   90.00
_cell.angle_beta   90.00
_cell.angle_gamma   90.00
#
_symmetry.space_group_name_H-M   'P 1'
#
loop_
_entity.id
_entity.type
_entity.pdbx_description
1 polymer ?
#
loop_
_entity_poly.entity_id
_entity_poly.type
_entity_poly.pdbx_seq_one_letter_code
_entity_poly.pdbx_strand_id
1 'polypeptide(L)'
;MERISRIRAIAMLLIVGLILTLFSARLFTMQIIETKGDTDNTQTYTTLTRVKAARGDILDRNGNILVGNRASYDLVFNHYVIKSADNRNEHLYKLIKKCQELGIQYNDHFPVSQTYPFVYTLDSYNNSWNSYFQKYMVDRSLDSDISAPLLMSTLRERYDIPEIWSEEDARAVIGLRYEFDLRGVVGTLSNYVFLEDIADEHLSVLLEMNIPGLMVESSTVREYYTTYAAHILGSVGAIDADEWAYYDDLDYAMDAYVGKSGFEQAFEADLRAIDGTRVDVVDKNGTIISQYYANIYDKNKNIIGQQVPQAGANVETTIDIELQKVAEDALAKLMKQLRDPMVNTSGEGLDAEGAAVVVMEVKTGEVLVCASYPTFDLATLNDNYATIEQADFAPLFNRALSAAYPPGSTYKMVTLTSAMQNGKYLLDEEIIAEGVFTKYDNFRPTCLIWSNTPGMTHKKLDGTPGIDATIALEVSCNYFFYELGDRVTINQLDETAKGFGLGEYTGVELPEVTGHRSNPETKAEQYKGMLTSWYTGDKILTAIGQSENRFTPMQLCVYASTLANKGTRLKATFLSRVVSSDYRTLVRESSPEIMSTMEIDDVTYMTYMQGMRQVISGPRGTGRDSFGGAKDWIGDSNGLWPYPDIEVCAKTGTAETFKDRSDNGAYICFAPMNDPQIAIAIYAERGAHGSTFAVVAEEIMRAYFSLGDSGDVTVQENRLG
;
A
#
# COMPACT_ATOMS: atom_id res chain seq x y z
N MET A 1 -20.81 -13.00 89.80
CA MET A 1 -19.87 -12.43 88.76
C MET A 1 -20.47 -12.30 87.36
N GLU A 2 -21.32 -13.16 86.92
CA GLU A 2 -21.93 -13.08 85.53
C GLU A 2 -22.80 -11.85 85.28
N ARG A 3 -23.57 -11.38 86.31
CA ARG A 3 -24.44 -10.21 86.09
C ARG A 3 -23.66 -8.88 85.85
N ILE A 4 -22.49 -8.75 86.48
CA ILE A 4 -21.63 -7.56 86.28
C ILE A 4 -20.93 -7.59 84.93
N SER A 5 -20.63 -8.76 84.42
CA SER A 5 -20.05 -8.96 83.10
C SER A 5 -21.07 -8.60 81.94
N ARG A 6 -22.32 -8.93 82.10
CA ARG A 6 -23.40 -8.56 81.09
C ARG A 6 -23.67 -7.10 81.04
N ILE A 7 -23.68 -6.39 82.24
CA ILE A 7 -23.86 -4.92 82.32
C ILE A 7 -22.68 -4.19 81.64
N ARG A 8 -21.46 -4.68 81.79
CA ARG A 8 -20.27 -4.09 81.17
C ARG A 8 -20.28 -4.36 79.63
N ALA A 9 -20.71 -5.49 79.18
CA ALA A 9 -20.84 -5.82 77.78
C ALA A 9 -21.92 -4.93 77.10
N ILE A 10 -23.08 -4.74 77.74
CA ILE A 10 -24.12 -3.85 77.25
C ILE A 10 -23.67 -2.38 77.25
N ALA A 11 -22.95 -1.92 78.27
CA ALA A 11 -22.40 -0.56 78.32
C ALA A 11 -21.36 -0.32 77.21
N MET A 12 -20.54 -1.35 76.89
CA MET A 12 -19.54 -1.29 75.82
C MET A 12 -20.21 -1.24 74.43
N LEU A 13 -21.28 -2.04 74.21
CA LEU A 13 -22.06 -2.03 72.99
C LEU A 13 -22.76 -0.67 72.79
N LEU A 14 -23.28 -0.04 73.85
CA LEU A 14 -23.89 1.26 73.79
C LEU A 14 -22.88 2.37 73.47
N ILE A 15 -21.65 2.28 74.02
CA ILE A 15 -20.56 3.23 73.69
C ILE A 15 -20.12 3.06 72.23
N VAL A 16 -19.94 1.84 71.74
CA VAL A 16 -19.61 1.57 70.34
C VAL A 16 -20.74 2.07 69.42
N GLY A 17 -22.00 1.79 69.77
CA GLY A 17 -23.15 2.30 69.01
C GLY A 17 -23.19 3.84 68.96
N LEU A 18 -22.89 4.52 70.10
CA LEU A 18 -22.83 5.98 70.13
C LEU A 18 -21.68 6.54 69.27
N ILE A 19 -20.52 5.92 69.31
CA ILE A 19 -19.37 6.29 68.48
C ILE A 19 -19.68 6.12 66.98
N LEU A 20 -20.29 4.98 66.59
CA LEU A 20 -20.71 4.75 65.21
C LEU A 20 -21.75 5.76 64.74
N THR A 21 -22.71 6.13 65.61
CA THR A 21 -23.73 7.12 65.28
C THR A 21 -23.12 8.52 65.11
N LEU A 22 -22.17 8.91 65.97
CA LEU A 22 -21.43 10.16 65.84
C LEU A 22 -20.54 10.19 64.60
N PHE A 23 -19.91 9.07 64.26
CA PHE A 23 -19.10 8.96 63.06
C PHE A 23 -19.99 9.02 61.81
N SER A 24 -21.12 8.34 61.79
CA SER A 24 -22.11 8.41 60.68
C SER A 24 -22.71 9.79 60.53
N ALA A 25 -23.03 10.46 61.64
CA ALA A 25 -23.53 11.85 61.62
C ALA A 25 -22.44 12.84 61.10
N ARG A 26 -21.19 12.62 61.49
CA ARG A 26 -20.07 13.45 61.00
C ARG A 26 -19.80 13.18 59.50
N LEU A 27 -19.82 11.93 59.07
CA LEU A 27 -19.72 11.57 57.64
C LEU A 27 -20.86 12.16 56.82
N PHE A 28 -22.10 12.12 57.33
CA PHE A 28 -23.25 12.74 56.71
C PHE A 28 -23.13 14.25 56.60
N THR A 29 -22.62 14.89 57.65
CA THR A 29 -22.34 16.34 57.65
C THR A 29 -21.27 16.71 56.64
N MET A 30 -20.17 15.96 56.57
CA MET A 30 -19.10 16.17 55.59
C MET A 30 -19.54 15.87 54.14
N GLN A 31 -20.32 14.83 53.91
CA GLN A 31 -20.69 14.43 52.57
C GLN A 31 -21.96 15.10 52.01
N ILE A 32 -22.86 15.59 52.85
CA ILE A 32 -24.16 16.13 52.38
C ILE A 32 -24.39 17.59 52.81
N ILE A 33 -23.91 18.03 53.95
CA ILE A 33 -24.16 19.38 54.44
C ILE A 33 -22.98 20.31 54.10
N GLU A 34 -21.73 19.86 54.28
CA GLU A 34 -20.56 20.65 53.90
C GLU A 34 -20.41 20.71 52.36
N THR A 35 -20.78 19.66 51.61
CA THR A 35 -20.86 19.75 50.16
C THR A 35 -22.03 20.60 49.61
N LYS A 36 -23.04 20.90 50.42
CA LYS A 36 -24.09 21.86 50.04
C LYS A 36 -23.78 23.30 50.45
N GLY A 37 -22.73 23.52 51.18
CA GLY A 37 -22.34 24.85 51.66
C GLY A 37 -21.28 25.56 50.81
N ASP A 38 -20.52 24.84 50.02
CA ASP A 38 -19.57 25.39 49.06
C ASP A 38 -20.19 25.57 47.66
N THR A 39 -21.29 26.27 47.58
CA THR A 39 -21.69 26.99 46.37
C THR A 39 -20.93 28.33 46.33
N ASP A 40 -19.68 28.32 46.67
CA ASP A 40 -18.77 29.39 46.31
C ASP A 40 -18.38 29.17 44.85
N ASN A 41 -18.82 30.03 43.99
CA ASN A 41 -18.40 30.46 42.68
C ASN A 41 -17.11 29.75 42.15
N THR A 42 -17.06 28.40 42.15
CA THR A 42 -16.02 27.67 41.46
C THR A 42 -16.33 27.79 39.97
N GLN A 43 -15.68 28.77 39.39
CA GLN A 43 -15.72 28.95 37.93
C GLN A 43 -15.22 27.66 37.30
N THR A 44 -16.12 26.88 36.74
CA THR A 44 -15.79 25.66 36.01
C THR A 44 -15.74 25.94 34.52
N TYR A 45 -14.82 25.32 33.87
CA TYR A 45 -14.68 25.38 32.40
C TYR A 45 -14.98 24.02 31.82
N THR A 46 -15.69 24.00 30.70
CA THR A 46 -15.96 22.78 29.96
C THR A 46 -15.09 22.78 28.72
N THR A 47 -14.28 21.73 28.56
CA THR A 47 -13.44 21.52 27.39
C THR A 47 -13.84 20.23 26.68
N LEU A 48 -13.72 20.24 25.36
CA LEU A 48 -13.89 19.05 24.53
C LEU A 48 -12.51 18.43 24.30
N THR A 49 -12.38 17.17 24.64
CA THR A 49 -11.18 16.39 24.40
C THR A 49 -11.51 15.32 23.38
N ARG A 50 -10.78 15.31 22.26
CA ARG A 50 -10.86 14.24 21.28
C ARG A 50 -10.16 13.02 21.84
N VAL A 51 -10.85 11.89 21.88
CA VAL A 51 -10.29 10.60 22.27
C VAL A 51 -10.07 9.81 21.01
N LYS A 52 -8.81 9.72 20.59
CA LYS A 52 -8.44 8.98 19.36
C LYS A 52 -8.82 7.51 19.51
N ALA A 53 -9.39 6.94 18.48
CA ALA A 53 -9.64 5.51 18.36
C ALA A 53 -8.57 4.87 17.47
N ALA A 54 -8.25 3.60 17.72
CA ALA A 54 -7.26 2.88 16.94
C ALA A 54 -7.80 2.54 15.55
N ARG A 55 -7.03 2.83 14.51
CA ARG A 55 -7.28 2.38 13.13
C ARG A 55 -7.17 0.86 13.07
N GLY A 56 -7.94 0.18 12.22
CA GLY A 56 -7.85 -1.27 12.05
C GLY A 56 -6.46 -1.73 11.62
N ASP A 57 -6.08 -2.95 12.00
CA ASP A 57 -4.82 -3.56 11.59
C ASP A 57 -4.92 -4.14 10.17
N ILE A 58 -3.79 -4.19 9.46
CA ILE A 58 -3.66 -4.88 8.18
C ILE A 58 -2.80 -6.13 8.42
N LEU A 59 -3.34 -7.29 8.08
CA LEU A 59 -2.70 -8.59 8.30
C LEU A 59 -2.43 -9.30 6.97
N ASP A 60 -1.45 -10.19 6.99
CA ASP A 60 -1.26 -11.15 5.91
C ASP A 60 -2.28 -12.31 5.99
N ARG A 61 -2.24 -13.22 5.01
CA ARG A 61 -3.13 -14.41 4.98
C ARG A 61 -2.92 -15.40 6.14
N ASN A 62 -1.80 -15.31 6.83
CA ASN A 62 -1.42 -16.19 7.95
C ASN A 62 -1.74 -15.56 9.31
N GLY A 63 -2.29 -14.34 9.32
CA GLY A 63 -2.63 -13.59 10.54
C GLY A 63 -1.47 -12.79 11.14
N ASN A 64 -0.35 -12.62 10.41
CA ASN A 64 0.73 -11.74 10.84
C ASN A 64 0.34 -10.29 10.63
N ILE A 65 0.48 -9.44 11.64
CA ILE A 65 0.21 -8.02 11.52
C ILE A 65 1.33 -7.38 10.68
N LEU A 66 0.95 -6.78 9.55
CA LEU A 66 1.86 -6.06 8.66
C LEU A 66 1.89 -4.58 9.00
N VAL A 67 0.73 -4.01 9.30
CA VAL A 67 0.56 -2.61 9.71
C VAL A 67 -0.42 -2.58 10.87
N GLY A 68 -0.02 -1.96 11.97
CA GLY A 68 -0.83 -1.87 13.18
C GLY A 68 -0.70 -0.51 13.86
N ASN A 69 -0.98 -0.49 15.15
CA ASN A 69 -0.92 0.74 15.93
C ASN A 69 -0.05 0.53 17.18
N ARG A 70 0.88 1.45 17.39
CA ARG A 70 1.66 1.54 18.63
C ARG A 70 1.02 2.57 19.56
N ALA A 71 0.92 2.24 20.84
CA ALA A 71 0.54 3.20 21.86
C ALA A 71 1.54 4.37 21.92
N SER A 72 1.03 5.56 22.05
CA SER A 72 1.80 6.80 22.07
C SER A 72 1.20 7.81 23.07
N TYR A 73 1.92 8.87 23.31
CA TYR A 73 1.49 9.99 24.14
C TYR A 73 1.61 11.30 23.36
N ASP A 74 0.54 12.09 23.44
CA ASP A 74 0.52 13.46 22.94
C ASP A 74 0.59 14.44 24.12
N LEU A 75 1.32 15.54 23.97
CA LEU A 75 1.26 16.66 24.90
C LEU A 75 0.26 17.69 24.39
N VAL A 76 -0.75 17.96 25.17
CA VAL A 76 -1.86 18.84 24.80
C VAL A 76 -2.00 19.99 25.78
N PHE A 77 -2.51 21.13 25.32
CA PHE A 77 -2.83 22.26 26.17
C PHE A 77 -4.32 22.43 26.42
N ASN A 78 -4.71 22.47 27.68
CA ASN A 78 -5.98 23.07 28.05
C ASN A 78 -5.86 24.59 27.98
N HIS A 79 -6.45 25.18 26.94
CA HIS A 79 -6.32 26.59 26.63
C HIS A 79 -6.96 27.53 27.70
N TYR A 80 -7.93 27.06 28.46
CA TYR A 80 -8.52 27.87 29.55
C TYR A 80 -7.54 28.01 30.74
N VAL A 81 -6.88 26.92 31.11
CA VAL A 81 -5.93 26.91 32.23
C VAL A 81 -4.74 27.81 31.93
N ILE A 82 -4.10 27.64 30.78
CA ILE A 82 -2.94 28.46 30.41
C ILE A 82 -3.31 29.95 30.21
N LYS A 83 -4.52 30.26 29.72
CA LYS A 83 -4.99 31.64 29.57
C LYS A 83 -5.17 32.34 30.92
N SER A 84 -5.57 31.63 31.97
CA SER A 84 -5.75 32.14 33.30
C SER A 84 -4.47 32.19 34.16
N ALA A 85 -3.39 31.57 33.69
CA ALA A 85 -2.14 31.49 34.40
C ALA A 85 -1.40 32.83 34.44
N ASP A 86 -0.79 33.11 35.60
CA ASP A 86 0.15 34.22 35.77
C ASP A 86 1.44 33.93 34.97
N ASN A 87 2.11 34.99 34.49
CA ASN A 87 3.39 34.89 33.79
C ASN A 87 3.39 33.89 32.57
N ARG A 88 2.22 33.69 31.93
CA ARG A 88 2.04 32.70 30.88
C ARG A 88 3.06 32.81 29.75
N ASN A 89 3.46 34.04 29.34
CA ASN A 89 4.46 34.21 28.29
C ASN A 89 5.82 33.62 28.69
N GLU A 90 6.21 33.76 29.95
CA GLU A 90 7.46 33.18 30.44
C GLU A 90 7.42 31.65 30.49
N HIS A 91 6.25 31.08 30.88
CA HIS A 91 6.05 29.64 30.84
C HIS A 91 6.21 29.09 29.42
N LEU A 92 5.55 29.74 28.46
CA LEU A 92 5.63 29.36 27.05
C LEU A 92 7.03 29.53 26.48
N TYR A 93 7.69 30.65 26.81
CA TYR A 93 9.06 30.90 26.39
C TYR A 93 10.02 29.82 26.90
N LYS A 94 9.95 29.46 28.18
CA LYS A 94 10.77 28.40 28.78
C LYS A 94 10.52 27.06 28.10
N LEU A 95 9.25 26.72 27.79
CA LEU A 95 8.87 25.50 27.11
C LEU A 95 9.46 25.44 25.68
N ILE A 96 9.33 26.54 24.95
CA ILE A 96 9.87 26.65 23.58
C ILE A 96 11.40 26.47 23.61
N LYS A 97 12.09 27.19 24.55
CA LYS A 97 13.55 27.05 24.67
C LYS A 97 13.96 25.62 25.02
N LYS A 98 13.17 24.92 25.86
CA LYS A 98 13.43 23.52 26.16
C LYS A 98 13.23 22.60 24.95
N CYS A 99 12.19 22.81 24.17
CA CYS A 99 12.00 22.09 22.90
C CYS A 99 13.16 22.33 21.93
N GLN A 100 13.62 23.58 21.80
CA GLN A 100 14.79 23.92 20.97
C GLN A 100 16.08 23.24 21.48
N GLU A 101 16.30 23.19 22.81
CA GLU A 101 17.45 22.50 23.42
C GLU A 101 17.43 21.00 23.13
N LEU A 102 16.23 20.38 23.15
CA LEU A 102 16.04 18.96 22.90
C LEU A 102 15.93 18.61 21.40
N GLY A 103 15.91 19.61 20.50
CA GLY A 103 15.71 19.39 19.07
C GLY A 103 14.30 18.95 18.69
N ILE A 104 13.30 19.22 19.54
CA ILE A 104 11.90 18.81 19.33
C ILE A 104 11.16 19.91 18.58
N GLN A 105 10.48 19.54 17.49
CA GLN A 105 9.55 20.40 16.78
C GLN A 105 8.15 20.25 17.37
N TYR A 106 7.42 21.35 17.51
CA TYR A 106 6.05 21.37 18.01
C TYR A 106 5.10 21.91 16.94
N ASN A 107 3.82 21.60 17.07
CA ASN A 107 2.78 22.05 16.14
C ASN A 107 2.59 23.57 16.26
N ASP A 108 2.64 24.28 15.14
CA ASP A 108 2.46 25.73 15.06
C ASP A 108 1.71 26.08 13.77
N HIS A 109 0.40 26.36 13.88
CA HIS A 109 -0.46 26.69 12.74
C HIS A 109 -0.66 28.19 12.56
N PHE A 110 0.14 29.04 13.20
CA PHE A 110 0.08 30.47 12.96
C PHE A 110 0.72 30.81 11.60
N PRO A 111 -0.05 31.34 10.62
CA PRO A 111 0.37 31.41 9.23
C PRO A 111 1.33 32.58 8.92
N VAL A 112 2.39 32.68 9.71
CA VAL A 112 3.50 33.62 9.54
C VAL A 112 4.82 32.86 9.68
N SER A 113 5.81 33.16 8.85
CA SER A 113 7.13 32.52 8.88
C SER A 113 7.75 32.55 10.28
N GLN A 114 8.52 31.51 10.62
CA GLN A 114 9.18 31.41 11.93
C GLN A 114 10.41 32.30 12.06
N THR A 115 11.00 32.70 10.95
CA THR A 115 12.21 33.54 10.89
C THR A 115 11.93 34.92 10.29
N TYR A 116 12.68 35.92 10.76
CA TYR A 116 12.64 37.26 10.20
C TYR A 116 13.41 37.31 8.84
N PRO A 117 12.94 38.04 7.80
CA PRO A 117 11.73 38.91 7.79
C PRO A 117 10.44 38.10 7.70
N PHE A 118 9.44 38.53 8.50
CA PHE A 118 8.16 37.83 8.58
C PHE A 118 7.33 37.99 7.30
N VAL A 119 6.86 36.86 6.77
CA VAL A 119 5.96 36.77 5.62
C VAL A 119 4.81 35.83 5.94
N TYR A 120 3.67 36.02 5.29
CA TYR A 120 2.57 35.07 5.40
C TYR A 120 2.93 33.74 4.71
N THR A 121 2.48 32.64 5.33
CA THR A 121 2.63 31.26 4.83
C THR A 121 1.27 30.61 4.55
N LEU A 122 0.27 31.40 4.16
CA LEU A 122 -1.11 30.96 3.93
C LEU A 122 -1.23 29.85 2.87
N ASP A 123 -0.35 29.85 1.88
CA ASP A 123 -0.32 28.83 0.81
C ASP A 123 0.08 27.43 1.33
N SER A 124 0.67 27.37 2.54
CA SER A 124 1.04 26.11 3.19
C SER A 124 -0.11 25.48 3.98
N TYR A 125 -1.27 26.13 4.05
CA TYR A 125 -2.42 25.71 4.83
C TYR A 125 -3.64 25.48 3.93
N ASN A 126 -4.48 24.51 4.32
CA ASN A 126 -5.75 24.28 3.64
C ASN A 126 -6.76 25.42 3.87
N ASN A 127 -7.84 25.41 3.07
CA ASN A 127 -8.87 26.45 3.11
C ASN A 127 -9.52 26.63 4.49
N SER A 128 -9.58 25.60 5.30
CA SER A 128 -10.21 25.66 6.61
C SER A 128 -9.33 26.33 7.64
N TRP A 129 -8.02 26.02 7.69
CA TRP A 129 -7.08 26.76 8.52
C TRP A 129 -7.02 28.25 8.12
N ASN A 130 -7.03 28.53 6.81
CA ASN A 130 -7.12 29.91 6.32
C ASN A 130 -8.43 30.59 6.76
N SER A 131 -9.57 29.88 6.74
CA SER A 131 -10.85 30.39 7.25
C SER A 131 -10.82 30.63 8.76
N TYR A 132 -10.15 29.76 9.54
CA TYR A 132 -9.97 29.98 10.99
C TYR A 132 -9.10 31.18 11.29
N PHE A 133 -8.03 31.36 10.53
CA PHE A 133 -7.21 32.56 10.63
C PHE A 133 -8.01 33.83 10.33
N GLN A 134 -8.87 33.84 9.30
CA GLN A 134 -9.75 34.97 9.01
C GLN A 134 -10.74 35.23 10.14
N LYS A 135 -11.35 34.20 10.72
CA LYS A 135 -12.22 34.33 11.91
C LYS A 135 -11.46 34.92 13.09
N TYR A 136 -10.24 34.49 13.34
CA TYR A 136 -9.39 35.06 14.38
C TYR A 136 -9.11 36.55 14.14
N MET A 137 -8.76 36.92 12.89
CA MET A 137 -8.52 38.33 12.51
C MET A 137 -9.73 39.22 12.79
N VAL A 138 -10.92 38.76 12.40
CA VAL A 138 -12.18 39.47 12.65
C VAL A 138 -12.48 39.58 14.15
N ASP A 139 -12.38 38.48 14.89
CA ASP A 139 -12.64 38.45 16.35
C ASP A 139 -11.70 39.41 17.09
N ARG A 140 -10.46 39.52 16.67
CA ARG A 140 -9.44 40.39 17.24
C ARG A 140 -9.48 41.82 16.70
N SER A 141 -10.43 42.14 15.83
CA SER A 141 -10.56 43.46 15.17
C SER A 141 -9.25 43.89 14.50
N LEU A 142 -8.60 42.94 13.82
CA LEU A 142 -7.40 43.15 13.01
C LEU A 142 -7.80 43.42 11.57
N ASP A 143 -7.04 44.27 10.90
CA ASP A 143 -7.27 44.58 9.48
C ASP A 143 -6.94 43.35 8.62
N SER A 144 -7.83 42.99 7.69
CA SER A 144 -7.63 41.84 6.78
C SER A 144 -6.40 42.02 5.87
N ASP A 145 -6.03 43.26 5.59
CA ASP A 145 -4.93 43.61 4.67
C ASP A 145 -3.63 43.97 5.41
N ILE A 146 -3.58 43.75 6.74
CA ILE A 146 -2.40 44.01 7.55
C ILE A 146 -1.20 43.17 7.04
N SER A 147 -0.03 43.82 6.91
CA SER A 147 1.18 43.04 6.55
C SER A 147 1.67 42.16 7.69
N ALA A 148 2.34 41.03 7.39
CA ALA A 148 2.84 40.13 8.39
C ALA A 148 3.77 40.79 9.44
N PRO A 149 4.71 41.69 9.08
CA PRO A 149 5.51 42.38 10.08
C PRO A 149 4.69 43.31 10.98
N LEU A 150 3.66 43.97 10.46
CA LEU A 150 2.78 44.85 11.24
C LEU A 150 1.85 44.00 12.14
N LEU A 151 1.35 42.85 11.67
CA LEU A 151 0.61 41.91 12.50
C LEU A 151 1.48 41.43 13.67
N MET A 152 2.72 41.05 13.40
CA MET A 152 3.65 40.61 14.43
C MET A 152 3.89 41.66 15.52
N SER A 153 4.14 42.92 15.13
CA SER A 153 4.32 44.01 16.10
C SER A 153 3.04 44.29 16.90
N THR A 154 1.88 44.25 16.25
CA THR A 154 0.57 44.44 16.90
C THR A 154 0.28 43.33 17.91
N LEU A 155 0.57 42.06 17.56
CA LEU A 155 0.37 40.93 18.46
C LEU A 155 1.40 40.89 19.59
N ARG A 156 2.63 41.34 19.36
CA ARG A 156 3.66 41.48 20.39
C ARG A 156 3.21 42.43 21.46
N GLU A 157 2.70 43.62 21.10
CA GLU A 157 2.14 44.60 22.01
C GLU A 157 0.88 44.06 22.74
N ARG A 158 -0.07 43.50 21.99
CA ARG A 158 -1.32 42.97 22.54
C ARG A 158 -1.12 41.84 23.56
N TYR A 159 -0.11 41.03 23.37
CA TYR A 159 0.20 39.91 24.26
C TYR A 159 1.21 40.25 25.35
N ASP A 160 1.63 41.51 25.47
CA ASP A 160 2.64 41.99 26.44
C ASP A 160 3.94 41.18 26.36
N ILE A 161 4.44 40.92 25.14
CA ILE A 161 5.66 40.14 24.96
C ILE A 161 6.87 41.06 25.13
N PRO A 162 7.85 40.73 26.01
CA PRO A 162 8.98 41.58 26.29
C PRO A 162 9.80 41.97 25.04
N GLU A 163 10.15 43.25 24.94
CA GLU A 163 10.98 43.76 23.83
C GLU A 163 12.41 43.17 23.81
N ILE A 164 12.88 42.67 24.96
CA ILE A 164 14.21 42.07 25.05
C ILE A 164 14.31 40.69 24.36
N TRP A 165 13.18 40.03 24.06
CA TRP A 165 13.21 38.75 23.34
C TRP A 165 13.47 38.97 21.85
N SER A 166 14.17 38.03 21.21
CA SER A 166 14.40 38.06 19.76
C SER A 166 13.07 38.05 19.00
N GLU A 167 13.10 38.45 17.73
CA GLU A 167 11.91 38.43 16.88
C GLU A 167 11.39 37.00 16.70
N GLU A 168 12.27 36.02 16.58
CA GLU A 168 11.93 34.58 16.43
C GLU A 168 11.32 34.03 17.74
N ASP A 169 11.88 34.40 18.87
CA ASP A 169 11.33 33.97 20.19
C ASP A 169 9.94 34.59 20.43
N ALA A 170 9.79 35.88 20.09
CA ALA A 170 8.50 36.55 20.17
C ALA A 170 7.49 35.90 19.23
N ARG A 171 7.89 35.56 17.99
CA ARG A 171 7.06 34.86 17.01
C ARG A 171 6.60 33.49 17.53
N ALA A 172 7.50 32.72 18.11
CA ALA A 172 7.19 31.40 18.66
C ALA A 172 6.13 31.47 19.77
N VAL A 173 6.28 32.41 20.71
CA VAL A 173 5.28 32.62 21.77
C VAL A 173 3.96 33.17 21.22
N ILE A 174 3.99 34.05 20.22
CA ILE A 174 2.79 34.55 19.54
C ILE A 174 2.04 33.39 18.87
N GLY A 175 2.74 32.47 18.23
CA GLY A 175 2.15 31.26 17.63
C GLY A 175 1.35 30.43 18.62
N LEU A 176 1.93 30.11 19.79
CA LEU A 176 1.22 29.39 20.84
C LEU A 176 0.03 30.18 21.41
N ARG A 177 0.19 31.49 21.58
CA ARG A 177 -0.91 32.37 22.03
C ARG A 177 -2.06 32.42 21.03
N TYR A 178 -1.74 32.46 19.72
CA TYR A 178 -2.71 32.34 18.64
C TYR A 178 -3.50 31.02 18.73
N GLU A 179 -2.82 29.88 18.92
CA GLU A 179 -3.46 28.57 19.05
C GLU A 179 -4.50 28.52 20.19
N PHE A 180 -4.17 29.12 21.34
CA PHE A 180 -5.11 29.19 22.46
C PHE A 180 -6.29 30.13 22.18
N ASP A 181 -6.02 31.26 21.57
CA ASP A 181 -7.06 32.24 21.24
C ASP A 181 -8.00 31.72 20.15
N LEU A 182 -7.44 31.02 19.16
CA LEU A 182 -8.20 30.39 18.07
C LEU A 182 -9.27 29.44 18.62
N ARG A 183 -8.94 28.62 19.61
CA ARG A 183 -9.89 27.69 20.24
C ARG A 183 -11.00 28.42 21.01
N GLY A 184 -10.73 29.63 21.49
CA GLY A 184 -11.75 30.49 22.07
C GLY A 184 -12.70 31.07 21.00
N VAL A 185 -12.22 31.32 19.79
CA VAL A 185 -13.00 31.86 18.67
C VAL A 185 -13.75 30.75 17.93
N VAL A 186 -13.10 29.60 17.77
CA VAL A 186 -13.64 28.41 17.10
C VAL A 186 -13.89 27.34 18.15
N GLY A 187 -15.03 27.47 18.87
CA GLY A 187 -15.34 26.62 20.02
C GLY A 187 -15.57 25.14 19.73
N THR A 188 -15.50 24.73 18.49
CA THR A 188 -15.57 23.30 18.06
C THR A 188 -14.20 22.64 17.98
N LEU A 189 -13.09 23.41 18.09
CA LEU A 189 -11.75 22.83 18.11
C LEU A 189 -11.47 22.15 19.44
N SER A 190 -10.86 20.97 19.39
CA SER A 190 -10.35 20.22 20.54
C SER A 190 -9.20 20.96 21.24
N ASN A 191 -8.72 20.41 22.35
CA ASN A 191 -7.50 20.88 22.99
C ASN A 191 -6.35 20.99 21.97
N TYR A 192 -5.45 21.96 22.18
CA TYR A 192 -4.31 22.13 21.29
C TYR A 192 -3.29 21.04 21.51
N VAL A 193 -3.06 20.23 20.50
CA VAL A 193 -1.99 19.23 20.49
C VAL A 193 -0.67 19.95 20.23
N PHE A 194 0.13 20.10 21.26
CA PHE A 194 1.42 20.78 21.18
C PHE A 194 2.49 19.87 20.58
N LEU A 195 2.56 18.61 21.04
CA LEU A 195 3.47 17.59 20.52
C LEU A 195 2.71 16.29 20.33
N GLU A 196 2.93 15.64 19.21
CA GLU A 196 2.45 14.29 18.91
C GLU A 196 3.60 13.28 19.08
N ASP A 197 3.26 12.04 19.45
CA ASP A 197 4.18 10.90 19.55
C ASP A 197 5.49 11.22 20.31
N ILE A 198 5.36 11.79 21.50
CA ILE A 198 6.53 12.18 22.28
C ILE A 198 7.22 10.96 22.92
N ALA A 199 8.53 10.87 22.79
CA ALA A 199 9.34 9.86 23.47
C ALA A 199 9.29 10.02 25.00
N ASP A 200 9.24 8.90 25.73
CA ASP A 200 9.12 8.87 27.21
C ASP A 200 10.18 9.71 27.92
N GLU A 201 11.41 9.74 27.40
CA GLU A 201 12.51 10.55 27.95
C GLU A 201 12.23 12.06 27.85
N HIS A 202 11.68 12.53 26.76
CA HIS A 202 11.31 13.93 26.54
C HIS A 202 10.03 14.28 27.29
N LEU A 203 9.06 13.36 27.33
CA LEU A 203 7.81 13.52 28.05
C LEU A 203 8.06 13.87 29.53
N SER A 204 8.92 13.09 30.20
CA SER A 204 9.28 13.30 31.59
C SER A 204 9.89 14.69 31.84
N VAL A 205 10.83 15.10 30.97
CA VAL A 205 11.52 16.42 31.10
C VAL A 205 10.54 17.57 30.94
N LEU A 206 9.60 17.49 29.95
CA LEU A 206 8.66 18.58 29.71
C LEU A 206 7.57 18.67 30.80
N LEU A 207 7.14 17.55 31.37
CA LEU A 207 6.17 17.51 32.45
C LEU A 207 6.76 18.07 33.77
N GLU A 208 8.04 17.83 34.07
CA GLU A 208 8.74 18.38 35.25
C GLU A 208 8.78 19.92 35.26
N MET A 209 8.61 20.55 34.07
CA MET A 209 8.54 22.03 33.98
C MET A 209 7.29 22.61 34.64
N ASN A 210 6.26 21.79 34.94
CA ASN A 210 4.99 22.19 35.54
C ASN A 210 4.32 23.38 34.82
N ILE A 211 4.26 23.33 33.50
CA ILE A 211 3.61 24.36 32.67
C ILE A 211 2.10 24.31 32.89
N PRO A 212 1.44 25.40 33.29
CA PRO A 212 0.00 25.41 33.51
C PRO A 212 -0.77 25.00 32.26
N GLY A 213 -1.69 24.04 32.40
CA GLY A 213 -2.54 23.56 31.31
C GLY A 213 -1.89 22.56 30.36
N LEU A 214 -0.61 22.27 30.50
CA LEU A 214 0.05 21.21 29.74
C LEU A 214 -0.32 19.85 30.35
N MET A 215 -0.84 18.94 29.52
CA MET A 215 -1.36 17.63 29.92
C MET A 215 -0.87 16.57 28.97
N VAL A 216 -0.93 15.31 29.41
CA VAL A 216 -0.66 14.14 28.58
C VAL A 216 -1.98 13.49 28.17
N GLU A 217 -2.13 13.19 26.91
CA GLU A 217 -3.23 12.37 26.39
C GLU A 217 -2.67 11.10 25.72
N SER A 218 -3.33 9.98 25.93
CA SER A 218 -3.00 8.75 25.24
C SER A 218 -3.39 8.85 23.77
N SER A 219 -2.52 8.42 22.90
CA SER A 219 -2.67 8.45 21.45
C SER A 219 -2.22 7.12 20.84
N THR A 220 -2.34 6.98 19.54
CA THR A 220 -1.82 5.85 18.76
C THR A 220 -1.14 6.37 17.50
N VAL A 221 -0.04 5.72 17.13
CA VAL A 221 0.71 6.01 15.91
C VAL A 221 0.70 4.77 15.02
N ARG A 222 0.53 4.98 13.72
CA ARG A 222 0.57 3.91 12.73
C ARG A 222 1.98 3.36 12.62
N GLU A 223 2.13 2.03 12.70
CA GLU A 223 3.42 1.34 12.71
C GLU A 223 3.45 0.23 11.67
N TYR A 224 4.56 0.15 10.95
CA TYR A 224 4.81 -0.86 9.93
C TYR A 224 5.74 -1.93 10.50
N TYR A 225 5.28 -3.18 10.58
CA TYR A 225 6.04 -4.31 11.14
C TYR A 225 6.84 -5.08 10.09
N THR A 226 6.81 -4.60 8.85
CA THR A 226 7.56 -5.17 7.74
C THR A 226 8.16 -4.06 6.87
N THR A 227 9.32 -4.31 6.28
CA THR A 227 9.93 -3.46 5.26
C THR A 227 9.59 -3.92 3.84
N TYR A 228 8.85 -5.03 3.71
CA TYR A 228 8.39 -5.59 2.44
C TYR A 228 6.99 -5.10 2.09
N ALA A 229 6.56 -5.36 0.85
CA ALA A 229 5.24 -5.00 0.34
C ALA A 229 4.92 -3.49 0.35
N ALA A 230 5.93 -2.61 0.35
CA ALA A 230 5.76 -1.17 0.49
C ALA A 230 4.78 -0.57 -0.53
N HIS A 231 4.83 -1.02 -1.80
CA HIS A 231 3.97 -0.49 -2.87
C HIS A 231 2.50 -0.84 -2.73
N ILE A 232 2.14 -1.83 -1.91
CA ILE A 232 0.77 -2.29 -1.74
C ILE A 232 0.20 -2.01 -0.36
N LEU A 233 1.03 -2.00 0.70
CA LEU A 233 0.58 -1.61 2.04
C LEU A 233 0.11 -0.16 2.06
N GLY A 234 0.91 0.73 1.50
CA GLY A 234 0.58 2.15 1.41
C GLY A 234 0.81 2.93 2.69
N SER A 235 0.42 4.18 2.69
CA SER A 235 0.67 5.12 3.78
C SER A 235 -0.59 5.88 4.19
N VAL A 236 -0.57 6.43 5.40
CA VAL A 236 -1.59 7.35 5.92
C VAL A 236 -1.05 8.77 5.93
N GLY A 237 -1.92 9.74 5.84
CA GLY A 237 -1.59 11.16 5.90
C GLY A 237 -2.80 12.03 6.22
N ALA A 238 -2.55 13.31 6.53
CA ALA A 238 -3.62 14.28 6.75
C ALA A 238 -4.43 14.51 5.46
N ILE A 239 -5.70 14.84 5.61
CA ILE A 239 -6.58 15.15 4.48
C ILE A 239 -6.10 16.45 3.81
N ASP A 240 -5.89 16.40 2.48
CA ASP A 240 -5.50 17.55 1.69
C ASP A 240 -6.71 18.43 1.34
N ALA A 241 -6.43 19.69 0.95
CA ALA A 241 -7.48 20.64 0.60
C ALA A 241 -8.34 20.16 -0.59
N ASP A 242 -7.74 19.46 -1.54
CA ASP A 242 -8.44 18.94 -2.72
C ASP A 242 -9.30 17.72 -2.41
N GLU A 243 -8.94 16.95 -1.38
CA GLU A 243 -9.67 15.77 -0.91
C GLU A 243 -10.80 16.13 0.07
N TRP A 244 -10.72 17.30 0.71
CA TRP A 244 -11.60 17.69 1.80
C TRP A 244 -13.09 17.55 1.45
N ALA A 245 -13.49 18.00 0.27
CA ALA A 245 -14.90 17.94 -0.14
C ALA A 245 -15.45 16.49 -0.13
N TYR A 246 -14.63 15.51 -0.46
CA TYR A 246 -15.00 14.09 -0.42
C TYR A 246 -15.10 13.57 1.01
N TYR A 247 -14.14 13.90 1.87
CA TYR A 247 -14.09 13.39 3.24
C TYR A 247 -15.08 14.11 4.18
N ASP A 248 -15.40 15.39 3.92
CA ASP A 248 -16.43 16.16 4.65
C ASP A 248 -17.83 15.52 4.48
N ASP A 249 -18.16 15.09 3.26
CA ASP A 249 -19.42 14.37 2.97
C ASP A 249 -19.51 13.01 3.70
N LEU A 250 -18.39 12.46 4.15
CA LEU A 250 -18.27 11.20 4.90
C LEU A 250 -18.10 11.40 6.42
N ASP A 251 -18.36 12.60 6.93
CA ASP A 251 -18.24 12.95 8.36
C ASP A 251 -16.81 12.72 8.93
N TYR A 252 -15.77 13.03 8.16
CA TYR A 252 -14.41 13.06 8.70
C TYR A 252 -14.11 14.38 9.40
N ALA A 253 -13.32 14.33 10.47
CA ALA A 253 -12.74 15.54 11.02
C ALA A 253 -11.66 16.08 10.06
N MET A 254 -11.55 17.40 9.96
CA MET A 254 -10.65 18.05 9.01
C MET A 254 -9.16 17.75 9.27
N ASP A 255 -8.81 17.45 10.49
CA ASP A 255 -7.49 17.03 10.94
C ASP A 255 -7.34 15.50 11.03
N ALA A 256 -8.26 14.75 10.40
CA ALA A 256 -8.18 13.30 10.36
C ALA A 256 -7.04 12.83 9.44
N TYR A 257 -6.47 11.69 9.81
CA TYR A 257 -5.54 10.94 8.97
C TYR A 257 -6.32 9.88 8.19
N VAL A 258 -6.04 9.80 6.91
CA VAL A 258 -6.69 8.85 5.98
C VAL A 258 -5.64 8.08 5.19
N GLY A 259 -6.03 6.96 4.60
CA GLY A 259 -5.16 6.23 3.68
C GLY A 259 -4.88 7.04 2.42
N LYS A 260 -3.60 7.23 2.09
CA LYS A 260 -3.14 8.00 0.92
C LYS A 260 -2.79 7.12 -0.26
N SER A 261 -2.44 5.88 -0.01
CA SER A 261 -2.05 4.92 -1.04
C SER A 261 -2.27 3.48 -0.56
N GLY A 262 -2.14 2.53 -1.46
CA GLY A 262 -2.12 1.09 -1.15
C GLY A 262 -3.37 0.61 -0.41
N PHE A 263 -3.19 -0.40 0.43
CA PHE A 263 -4.27 -0.98 1.25
C PHE A 263 -4.85 0.01 2.25
N GLU A 264 -4.02 0.91 2.77
CA GLU A 264 -4.50 1.98 3.64
C GLU A 264 -5.60 2.81 2.98
N GLN A 265 -5.46 3.12 1.69
CA GLN A 265 -6.45 3.86 0.91
C GLN A 265 -7.60 2.97 0.44
N ALA A 266 -7.28 1.79 -0.10
CA ALA A 266 -8.29 0.90 -0.69
C ALA A 266 -9.29 0.38 0.34
N PHE A 267 -8.84 0.16 1.57
CA PHE A 267 -9.66 -0.33 2.68
C PHE A 267 -9.97 0.74 3.72
N GLU A 268 -9.86 2.03 3.36
CA GLU A 268 -10.12 3.15 4.27
C GLU A 268 -11.46 3.02 5.00
N ALA A 269 -12.52 2.61 4.29
CA ALA A 269 -13.85 2.47 4.87
C ALA A 269 -13.94 1.40 5.99
N ASP A 270 -13.11 0.36 5.92
CA ASP A 270 -13.03 -0.70 6.94
C ASP A 270 -12.05 -0.30 8.06
N LEU A 271 -10.88 0.21 7.67
CA LEU A 271 -9.79 0.54 8.60
C LEU A 271 -10.07 1.78 9.43
N ARG A 272 -10.94 2.69 8.96
CA ARG A 272 -11.27 3.94 9.62
C ARG A 272 -11.71 3.72 11.06
N ALA A 273 -11.08 4.44 11.98
CA ALA A 273 -11.55 4.60 13.35
C ALA A 273 -12.50 5.80 13.46
N ILE A 274 -13.42 5.76 14.39
CA ILE A 274 -14.29 6.88 14.74
C ILE A 274 -13.88 7.38 16.12
N ASP A 275 -13.29 8.57 16.18
CA ASP A 275 -12.86 9.15 17.44
C ASP A 275 -14.04 9.53 18.35
N GLY A 276 -13.82 9.39 19.64
CA GLY A 276 -14.76 9.84 20.65
C GLY A 276 -14.56 11.33 20.98
N THR A 277 -15.60 11.94 21.53
CA THR A 277 -15.52 13.29 22.11
C THR A 277 -15.84 13.22 23.59
N ARG A 278 -14.82 13.43 24.43
CA ARG A 278 -14.96 13.51 25.87
C ARG A 278 -15.16 14.97 26.30
N VAL A 279 -16.10 15.17 27.18
CA VAL A 279 -16.37 16.46 27.82
C VAL A 279 -15.70 16.45 29.17
N ASP A 280 -14.68 17.28 29.35
CA ASP A 280 -13.99 17.45 30.63
C ASP A 280 -14.46 18.75 31.30
N VAL A 281 -15.01 18.63 32.52
CA VAL A 281 -15.35 19.77 33.35
C VAL A 281 -14.23 19.97 34.35
N VAL A 282 -13.52 21.08 34.25
CA VAL A 282 -12.35 21.38 35.05
C VAL A 282 -12.57 22.63 35.92
N ASP A 283 -11.89 22.71 37.08
CA ASP A 283 -11.83 23.91 37.88
C ASP A 283 -10.83 24.94 37.29
N LYS A 284 -10.70 26.08 37.94
CA LYS A 284 -9.74 27.13 37.55
C LYS A 284 -8.26 26.71 37.57
N ASN A 285 -7.94 25.63 38.27
CA ASN A 285 -6.59 25.10 38.38
C ASN A 285 -6.33 23.97 37.34
N GLY A 286 -7.35 23.59 36.55
CA GLY A 286 -7.26 22.49 35.60
C GLY A 286 -7.57 21.12 36.20
N THR A 287 -8.02 21.06 37.48
CA THR A 287 -8.42 19.79 38.08
C THR A 287 -9.74 19.30 37.49
N ILE A 288 -9.78 18.06 37.04
CA ILE A 288 -10.96 17.44 36.45
C ILE A 288 -11.98 17.19 37.57
N ILE A 289 -13.17 17.79 37.44
CA ILE A 289 -14.30 17.61 38.34
C ILE A 289 -15.21 16.50 37.89
N SER A 290 -15.46 16.44 36.59
CA SER A 290 -16.24 15.35 35.95
C SER A 290 -15.86 15.15 34.49
N GLN A 291 -16.05 13.93 34.02
CA GLN A 291 -15.81 13.53 32.63
C GLN A 291 -16.98 12.69 32.13
N TYR A 292 -17.37 12.91 30.89
CA TYR A 292 -18.39 12.09 30.21
C TYR A 292 -18.23 12.23 28.68
N TYR A 293 -18.73 11.26 27.90
CA TYR A 293 -18.74 11.39 26.45
C TYR A 293 -19.86 12.30 25.98
N ALA A 294 -19.60 13.11 24.97
CA ALA A 294 -20.55 14.01 24.36
C ALA A 294 -21.78 13.23 23.83
N ASN A 295 -22.97 13.80 24.00
CA ASN A 295 -24.19 13.17 23.51
C ASN A 295 -24.39 13.42 22.01
N ILE A 296 -24.88 12.41 21.31
CA ILE A 296 -25.39 12.51 19.94
C ILE A 296 -26.89 12.81 20.00
N TYR A 297 -27.34 13.79 19.24
CA TYR A 297 -28.76 14.21 19.21
C TYR A 297 -29.38 13.93 17.83
N ASP A 298 -30.62 13.50 17.82
CA ASP A 298 -31.44 13.45 16.61
C ASP A 298 -31.91 14.86 16.18
N LYS A 299 -32.62 14.95 15.04
CA LYS A 299 -33.16 16.20 14.53
C LYS A 299 -34.20 16.86 15.50
N ASN A 300 -34.73 16.10 16.45
CA ASN A 300 -35.67 16.54 17.46
C ASN A 300 -35.01 16.88 18.80
N LYS A 301 -33.67 16.86 18.85
CA LYS A 301 -32.86 17.08 20.05
C LYS A 301 -33.00 16.01 21.14
N ASN A 302 -33.41 14.79 20.78
CA ASN A 302 -33.35 13.65 21.69
C ASN A 302 -31.95 13.03 21.65
N ILE A 303 -31.46 12.61 22.81
CA ILE A 303 -30.18 11.86 22.89
C ILE A 303 -30.39 10.49 22.27
N ILE A 304 -29.62 10.17 21.23
CA ILE A 304 -29.66 8.87 20.52
C ILE A 304 -28.41 8.03 20.80
N GLY A 305 -27.41 8.60 21.43
CA GLY A 305 -26.16 7.93 21.76
C GLY A 305 -25.12 8.86 22.38
N GLN A 306 -23.91 8.35 22.51
CA GLN A 306 -22.73 9.11 22.94
C GLN A 306 -21.60 8.94 21.93
N GLN A 307 -20.77 9.96 21.76
CA GLN A 307 -19.59 9.95 20.88
C GLN A 307 -18.44 9.19 21.57
N VAL A 308 -18.60 7.88 21.74
CA VAL A 308 -17.53 7.02 22.25
C VAL A 308 -16.57 6.64 21.13
N PRO A 309 -15.26 6.48 21.41
CA PRO A 309 -14.30 6.04 20.39
C PRO A 309 -14.65 4.62 19.90
N GLN A 310 -14.58 4.43 18.59
CA GLN A 310 -14.82 3.14 17.94
C GLN A 310 -13.60 2.80 17.06
N ALA A 311 -12.91 1.70 17.39
CA ALA A 311 -11.79 1.24 16.60
C ALA A 311 -12.25 0.74 15.21
N GLY A 312 -11.39 0.90 14.22
CA GLY A 312 -11.62 0.37 12.87
C GLY A 312 -11.61 -1.15 12.83
N ALA A 313 -12.17 -1.73 11.78
CA ALA A 313 -12.10 -3.17 11.54
C ALA A 313 -10.74 -3.57 10.97
N ASN A 314 -10.30 -4.79 11.27
CA ASN A 314 -9.04 -5.33 10.78
C ASN A 314 -9.24 -5.96 9.40
N VAL A 315 -8.27 -5.76 8.52
CA VAL A 315 -8.27 -6.29 7.15
C VAL A 315 -7.22 -7.41 7.05
N GLU A 316 -7.69 -8.64 6.82
CA GLU A 316 -6.82 -9.75 6.48
C GLU A 316 -6.69 -9.80 4.95
N THR A 317 -5.46 -9.68 4.47
CA THR A 317 -5.15 -9.69 3.04
C THR A 317 -4.82 -11.10 2.56
N THR A 318 -4.76 -11.29 1.24
CA THR A 318 -4.32 -12.54 0.63
C THR A 318 -2.81 -12.66 0.52
N ILE A 319 -2.07 -11.60 0.84
CA ILE A 319 -0.60 -11.56 0.78
C ILE A 319 -0.01 -12.60 1.75
N ASP A 320 0.95 -13.37 1.26
CA ASP A 320 1.84 -14.18 2.08
C ASP A 320 3.15 -13.40 2.26
N ILE A 321 3.37 -12.85 3.45
CA ILE A 321 4.51 -11.94 3.67
C ILE A 321 5.86 -12.66 3.53
N GLU A 322 5.95 -13.93 3.88
CA GLU A 322 7.19 -14.69 3.73
C GLU A 322 7.47 -14.97 2.24
N LEU A 323 6.44 -15.25 1.46
CA LEU A 323 6.58 -15.41 0.01
C LEU A 323 6.89 -14.07 -0.70
N GLN A 324 6.28 -12.97 -0.24
CA GLN A 324 6.57 -11.61 -0.71
C GLN A 324 8.04 -11.26 -0.50
N LYS A 325 8.57 -11.57 0.69
CA LYS A 325 9.99 -11.39 1.02
C LYS A 325 10.90 -12.18 0.08
N VAL A 326 10.62 -13.45 -0.14
CA VAL A 326 11.40 -14.28 -1.07
C VAL A 326 11.41 -13.65 -2.46
N ALA A 327 10.26 -13.19 -2.93
CA ALA A 327 10.11 -12.60 -4.26
C ALA A 327 10.87 -11.27 -4.39
N GLU A 328 10.76 -10.37 -3.40
CA GLU A 328 11.46 -9.07 -3.40
C GLU A 328 12.98 -9.26 -3.30
N ASP A 329 13.45 -10.13 -2.41
CA ASP A 329 14.87 -10.39 -2.21
C ASP A 329 15.51 -11.04 -3.47
N ALA A 330 14.82 -12.05 -4.05
CA ALA A 330 15.28 -12.70 -5.28
C ALA A 330 15.35 -11.71 -6.45
N LEU A 331 14.29 -10.89 -6.61
CA LEU A 331 14.22 -9.88 -7.66
C LEU A 331 15.32 -8.82 -7.48
N ALA A 332 15.48 -8.29 -6.28
CA ALA A 332 16.50 -7.28 -5.95
C ALA A 332 17.92 -7.81 -6.17
N LYS A 333 18.18 -9.06 -5.76
CA LYS A 333 19.46 -9.75 -5.98
C LYS A 333 19.76 -9.86 -7.47
N LEU A 334 18.80 -10.36 -8.25
CA LEU A 334 18.98 -10.54 -9.70
C LEU A 334 19.20 -9.20 -10.41
N MET A 335 18.40 -8.17 -10.09
CA MET A 335 18.52 -6.83 -10.71
C MET A 335 19.88 -6.18 -10.41
N LYS A 336 20.43 -6.39 -9.20
CA LYS A 336 21.78 -5.95 -8.86
C LYS A 336 22.86 -6.71 -9.65
N GLN A 337 22.70 -8.03 -9.79
CA GLN A 337 23.62 -8.86 -10.57
C GLN A 337 23.64 -8.49 -12.05
N LEU A 338 22.48 -8.22 -12.66
CA LEU A 338 22.35 -7.77 -14.04
C LEU A 338 23.13 -6.47 -14.31
N ARG A 339 23.08 -5.52 -13.38
CA ARG A 339 23.76 -4.22 -13.51
C ARG A 339 25.24 -4.24 -13.15
N ASP A 340 25.72 -5.31 -12.54
CA ASP A 340 27.12 -5.42 -12.15
C ASP A 340 27.97 -5.98 -13.31
N PRO A 341 28.83 -5.16 -13.96
CA PRO A 341 29.65 -5.63 -15.07
C PRO A 341 30.73 -6.65 -14.66
N MET A 342 31.00 -6.81 -13.36
CA MET A 342 31.90 -7.84 -12.86
C MET A 342 31.24 -9.21 -12.78
N VAL A 343 29.91 -9.22 -12.68
CA VAL A 343 29.06 -10.42 -12.62
C VAL A 343 28.46 -10.71 -13.99
N ASN A 344 27.83 -9.71 -14.60
CA ASN A 344 27.21 -9.80 -15.91
C ASN A 344 28.23 -9.51 -17.02
N THR A 345 28.89 -10.56 -17.53
CA THR A 345 29.88 -10.44 -18.59
C THR A 345 29.27 -10.48 -20.00
N SER A 346 27.95 -10.73 -20.14
CA SER A 346 27.27 -10.72 -21.45
C SER A 346 27.13 -9.31 -22.02
N GLY A 347 27.05 -8.31 -21.18
CA GLY A 347 26.80 -6.92 -21.54
C GLY A 347 25.32 -6.57 -21.73
N GLU A 348 24.44 -7.56 -21.83
CA GLU A 348 22.98 -7.35 -21.92
C GLU A 348 22.37 -7.21 -20.52
N GLY A 349 21.49 -6.23 -20.32
CA GLY A 349 20.86 -5.95 -19.02
C GLY A 349 21.71 -5.11 -18.05
N LEU A 350 22.90 -4.63 -18.47
CA LEU A 350 23.70 -3.70 -17.65
C LEU A 350 22.96 -2.37 -17.39
N ASP A 351 22.04 -2.01 -18.28
CA ASP A 351 21.17 -0.85 -18.20
C ASP A 351 19.77 -1.17 -17.62
N ALA A 352 19.59 -2.31 -16.95
CA ALA A 352 18.33 -2.70 -16.35
C ALA A 352 17.86 -1.66 -15.31
N GLU A 353 16.57 -1.29 -15.35
CA GLU A 353 16.02 -0.21 -14.54
C GLU A 353 15.13 -0.74 -13.41
N GLY A 354 13.92 -1.14 -13.75
CA GLY A 354 12.92 -1.62 -12.82
C GLY A 354 12.37 -2.98 -13.16
N ALA A 355 11.72 -3.62 -12.20
CA ALA A 355 11.09 -4.91 -12.40
C ALA A 355 9.88 -5.11 -11.49
N ALA A 356 9.02 -6.09 -11.81
CA ALA A 356 7.90 -6.48 -10.97
C ALA A 356 7.68 -8.00 -11.00
N VAL A 357 7.16 -8.51 -9.90
CA VAL A 357 6.72 -9.90 -9.73
C VAL A 357 5.32 -9.91 -9.18
N VAL A 358 4.45 -10.71 -9.78
CA VAL A 358 3.11 -10.98 -9.28
C VAL A 358 2.93 -12.50 -9.19
N VAL A 359 2.37 -12.93 -8.06
CA VAL A 359 2.05 -14.34 -7.80
C VAL A 359 0.59 -14.44 -7.40
N MET A 360 -0.13 -15.37 -8.01
CA MET A 360 -1.56 -15.57 -7.78
C MET A 360 -1.87 -17.06 -7.55
N GLU A 361 -2.81 -17.33 -6.67
CA GLU A 361 -3.41 -18.66 -6.52
C GLU A 361 -4.42 -18.89 -7.64
N VAL A 362 -4.21 -19.97 -8.42
CA VAL A 362 -4.95 -20.24 -9.65
C VAL A 362 -6.43 -20.52 -9.40
N LYS A 363 -6.77 -21.15 -8.28
CA LYS A 363 -8.14 -21.63 -7.98
C LYS A 363 -9.03 -20.56 -7.35
N THR A 364 -8.45 -19.57 -6.68
CA THR A 364 -9.19 -18.56 -5.90
C THR A 364 -9.12 -17.17 -6.50
N GLY A 365 -8.07 -16.87 -7.24
CA GLY A 365 -7.78 -15.50 -7.71
C GLY A 365 -7.05 -14.64 -6.67
N GLU A 366 -6.68 -15.22 -5.53
CA GLU A 366 -5.94 -14.53 -4.47
C GLU A 366 -4.55 -14.15 -4.93
N VAL A 367 -4.18 -12.89 -4.74
CA VAL A 367 -2.82 -12.39 -5.02
C VAL A 367 -1.96 -12.61 -3.79
N LEU A 368 -0.97 -13.50 -3.92
CA LEU A 368 -0.08 -13.88 -2.83
C LEU A 368 1.13 -12.96 -2.70
N VAL A 369 1.60 -12.44 -3.84
CA VAL A 369 2.75 -11.54 -3.97
C VAL A 369 2.45 -10.48 -5.01
N CYS A 370 2.80 -9.23 -4.68
CA CYS A 370 2.79 -8.12 -5.63
C CYS A 370 3.98 -7.19 -5.32
N ALA A 371 5.09 -7.45 -5.98
CA ALA A 371 6.36 -6.78 -5.74
C ALA A 371 6.79 -5.90 -6.91
N SER A 372 7.35 -4.74 -6.62
CA SER A 372 8.00 -3.83 -7.57
C SER A 372 9.41 -3.50 -7.11
N TYR A 373 10.34 -3.40 -8.05
CA TYR A 373 11.73 -3.02 -7.80
C TYR A 373 12.10 -1.78 -8.65
N PRO A 374 12.86 -0.82 -8.10
CA PRO A 374 13.29 -0.73 -6.71
C PRO A 374 12.14 -0.50 -5.74
N THR A 375 12.38 -0.79 -4.46
CA THR A 375 11.42 -0.60 -3.37
C THR A 375 11.92 0.46 -2.37
N PHE A 376 11.14 0.78 -1.38
CA PHE A 376 11.41 1.76 -0.34
C PHE A 376 10.90 1.26 1.02
N ASP A 377 11.28 1.94 2.10
CA ASP A 377 10.82 1.64 3.46
C ASP A 377 9.69 2.60 3.86
N LEU A 378 8.49 2.05 4.12
CA LEU A 378 7.32 2.82 4.55
C LEU A 378 7.51 3.48 5.91
N ALA A 379 8.25 2.86 6.83
CA ALA A 379 8.48 3.42 8.16
C ALA A 379 9.24 4.75 8.12
N THR A 380 10.05 4.96 7.08
CA THR A 380 10.86 6.18 6.90
C THR A 380 10.40 7.04 5.73
N LEU A 381 9.28 6.70 5.10
CA LEU A 381 8.82 7.38 3.88
C LEU A 381 8.62 8.88 4.07
N ASN A 382 7.95 9.29 5.15
CA ASN A 382 7.66 10.70 5.39
C ASN A 382 8.93 11.54 5.58
N ASP A 383 9.94 10.99 6.26
CA ASP A 383 11.20 11.67 6.52
C ASP A 383 12.11 11.75 5.29
N ASN A 384 11.98 10.76 4.39
CA ASN A 384 12.86 10.60 3.23
C ASN A 384 12.16 10.82 1.89
N TYR A 385 10.90 11.28 1.87
CA TYR A 385 10.08 11.36 0.66
C TYR A 385 10.80 12.07 -0.50
N ALA A 386 11.33 13.27 -0.29
CA ALA A 386 12.02 14.04 -1.33
C ALA A 386 13.26 13.32 -1.88
N THR A 387 13.96 12.55 -1.06
CA THR A 387 15.11 11.75 -1.48
C THR A 387 14.68 10.54 -2.31
N ILE A 388 13.62 9.85 -1.88
CA ILE A 388 13.08 8.66 -2.56
C ILE A 388 12.43 9.06 -3.90
N GLU A 389 11.70 10.18 -3.93
CA GLU A 389 11.07 10.71 -5.15
C GLU A 389 12.08 11.06 -6.23
N GLN A 390 13.25 11.58 -5.85
CA GLN A 390 14.34 11.95 -6.76
C GLN A 390 15.32 10.81 -7.05
N ALA A 391 15.13 9.65 -6.42
CA ALA A 391 16.01 8.50 -6.62
C ALA A 391 15.83 7.87 -8.02
N ASP A 392 16.91 7.27 -8.52
CA ASP A 392 16.92 6.60 -9.82
C ASP A 392 15.87 5.49 -9.88
N PHE A 393 15.33 5.29 -11.07
CA PHE A 393 14.36 4.24 -11.40
C PHE A 393 13.02 4.32 -10.66
N ALA A 394 12.63 5.51 -10.16
CA ALA A 394 11.33 5.80 -9.55
C ALA A 394 10.88 4.73 -8.53
N PRO A 395 11.48 4.67 -7.33
CA PRO A 395 11.15 3.65 -6.32
C PRO A 395 9.68 3.67 -5.87
N LEU A 396 9.01 4.82 -5.89
CA LEU A 396 7.59 4.95 -5.50
C LEU A 396 6.62 4.38 -6.53
N PHE A 397 7.08 4.10 -7.76
CA PHE A 397 6.21 3.67 -8.84
C PHE A 397 5.87 2.18 -8.75
N ASN A 398 4.58 1.84 -8.56
CA ASN A 398 4.11 0.47 -8.54
C ASN A 398 4.07 -0.13 -9.95
N ARG A 399 5.16 -0.75 -10.37
CA ARG A 399 5.29 -1.35 -11.70
C ARG A 399 4.35 -2.52 -11.94
N ALA A 400 3.98 -3.24 -10.88
CA ALA A 400 3.12 -4.41 -10.99
C ALA A 400 1.71 -4.05 -11.48
N LEU A 401 1.18 -2.88 -11.06
CA LEU A 401 -0.19 -2.44 -11.33
C LEU A 401 -0.28 -1.27 -12.31
N SER A 402 0.75 -0.41 -12.37
CA SER A 402 0.67 0.88 -13.06
C SER A 402 1.54 0.98 -14.31
N ALA A 403 2.40 0.00 -14.60
CA ALA A 403 3.23 0.00 -15.78
C ALA A 403 2.77 -1.06 -16.80
N ALA A 404 2.47 -0.64 -18.03
CA ALA A 404 2.04 -1.51 -19.11
C ALA A 404 3.15 -1.65 -20.17
N TYR A 405 3.51 -2.89 -20.46
CA TYR A 405 4.65 -3.23 -21.30
C TYR A 405 4.30 -4.22 -22.40
N PRO A 406 5.11 -4.28 -23.50
CA PRO A 406 4.95 -5.31 -24.53
C PRO A 406 5.20 -6.70 -23.92
N PRO A 407 4.28 -7.67 -24.09
CA PRO A 407 4.43 -9.00 -23.49
C PRO A 407 5.48 -9.87 -24.20
N GLY A 408 5.85 -9.52 -25.43
CA GLY A 408 6.72 -10.34 -26.27
C GLY A 408 6.17 -11.77 -26.43
N SER A 409 7.08 -12.73 -26.48
CA SER A 409 6.73 -14.14 -26.75
C SER A 409 5.80 -14.79 -25.71
N THR A 410 5.51 -14.15 -24.58
CA THR A 410 4.48 -14.65 -23.65
C THR A 410 3.06 -14.57 -24.21
N TYR A 411 2.85 -13.78 -25.27
CA TYR A 411 1.57 -13.67 -25.98
C TYR A 411 1.28 -14.86 -26.93
N LYS A 412 2.27 -15.71 -27.23
CA LYS A 412 2.15 -16.75 -28.26
C LYS A 412 1.04 -17.76 -28.01
N MET A 413 0.65 -18.02 -26.78
CA MET A 413 -0.50 -18.89 -26.47
C MET A 413 -1.82 -18.25 -26.89
N VAL A 414 -1.95 -16.92 -26.88
CA VAL A 414 -3.11 -16.21 -27.47
C VAL A 414 -3.22 -16.53 -28.98
N THR A 415 -2.10 -16.39 -29.69
CA THR A 415 -2.05 -16.63 -31.14
C THR A 415 -2.35 -18.07 -31.49
N LEU A 416 -1.78 -19.03 -30.76
CA LEU A 416 -2.05 -20.45 -30.94
C LEU A 416 -3.52 -20.78 -30.67
N THR A 417 -4.07 -20.35 -29.55
CA THR A 417 -5.47 -20.57 -29.18
C THR A 417 -6.39 -19.97 -30.24
N SER A 418 -6.13 -18.73 -30.68
CA SER A 418 -6.91 -18.07 -31.73
C SER A 418 -6.85 -18.87 -33.05
N ALA A 419 -5.68 -19.36 -33.44
CA ALA A 419 -5.54 -20.13 -34.69
C ALA A 419 -6.24 -21.49 -34.62
N MET A 420 -6.13 -22.22 -33.52
CA MET A 420 -6.76 -23.53 -33.34
C MET A 420 -8.29 -23.41 -33.27
N GLN A 421 -8.80 -22.54 -32.42
CA GLN A 421 -10.26 -22.37 -32.24
C GLN A 421 -10.97 -21.86 -33.52
N ASN A 422 -10.28 -21.14 -34.38
CA ASN A 422 -10.83 -20.65 -35.64
C ASN A 422 -10.52 -21.60 -36.83
N GLY A 423 -9.99 -22.80 -36.60
CA GLY A 423 -9.66 -23.79 -37.63
C GLY A 423 -8.59 -23.32 -38.62
N LYS A 424 -7.70 -22.43 -38.18
CA LYS A 424 -6.58 -21.90 -38.98
C LYS A 424 -5.28 -22.67 -38.77
N TYR A 425 -5.24 -23.54 -37.76
CA TYR A 425 -4.16 -24.47 -37.48
C TYR A 425 -4.74 -25.78 -36.93
N LEU A 426 -4.24 -26.90 -37.42
CA LEU A 426 -4.66 -28.25 -37.03
C LEU A 426 -3.56 -28.93 -36.22
N LEU A 427 -3.91 -29.80 -35.25
CA LEU A 427 -2.98 -30.44 -34.35
C LEU A 427 -1.77 -31.13 -35.04
N ASP A 428 -2.06 -31.83 -36.14
CA ASP A 428 -1.04 -32.61 -36.87
C ASP A 428 -0.32 -31.79 -37.95
N GLU A 429 -0.56 -30.50 -38.04
CA GLU A 429 0.06 -29.64 -39.04
C GLU A 429 1.48 -29.23 -38.61
N GLU A 430 2.42 -29.44 -39.51
CA GLU A 430 3.81 -29.00 -39.36
C GLU A 430 4.11 -27.80 -40.26
N ILE A 431 4.78 -26.80 -39.72
CA ILE A 431 5.22 -25.62 -40.46
C ILE A 431 6.75 -25.66 -40.60
N ILE A 432 7.24 -25.53 -41.82
CA ILE A 432 8.68 -25.43 -42.12
C ILE A 432 9.12 -24.00 -41.79
N ALA A 433 9.95 -23.87 -40.72
CA ALA A 433 10.48 -22.58 -40.31
C ALA A 433 11.64 -22.17 -41.22
N GLU A 434 11.41 -21.26 -42.14
CA GLU A 434 12.43 -20.79 -43.12
C GLU A 434 13.36 -19.72 -42.55
N GLY A 435 13.11 -19.25 -41.28
CA GLY A 435 13.93 -18.25 -40.59
C GLY A 435 13.55 -16.82 -40.95
N VAL A 436 13.31 -16.48 -42.20
CA VAL A 436 12.87 -15.17 -42.67
C VAL A 436 11.46 -15.30 -43.23
N PHE A 437 10.51 -14.52 -42.76
CA PHE A 437 9.14 -14.49 -43.25
C PHE A 437 9.08 -13.61 -44.50
N THR A 438 8.96 -14.22 -45.66
CA THR A 438 9.13 -13.56 -46.98
C THR A 438 7.83 -13.32 -47.77
N LYS A 439 6.68 -13.58 -47.14
CA LYS A 439 5.37 -13.51 -47.77
C LYS A 439 5.00 -12.11 -48.29
N TYR A 440 5.59 -11.08 -47.74
CA TYR A 440 5.35 -9.67 -48.08
C TYR A 440 6.66 -8.97 -48.45
N ASP A 441 6.67 -8.30 -49.61
CA ASP A 441 7.91 -7.69 -50.14
C ASP A 441 8.50 -6.62 -49.26
N ASN A 442 7.64 -5.82 -48.64
CA ASN A 442 8.06 -4.66 -47.81
C ASN A 442 8.16 -4.96 -46.30
N PHE A 443 7.93 -6.22 -45.88
CA PHE A 443 7.98 -6.62 -44.50
C PHE A 443 8.50 -8.05 -44.37
N ARG A 444 9.74 -8.18 -43.90
CA ARG A 444 10.44 -9.47 -43.84
C ARG A 444 11.05 -9.71 -42.46
N PRO A 445 10.22 -9.92 -41.42
CA PRO A 445 10.72 -10.16 -40.08
C PRO A 445 11.45 -11.50 -39.99
N THR A 446 12.42 -11.57 -39.10
CA THR A 446 13.26 -12.73 -38.90
C THR A 446 12.95 -13.46 -37.59
N CYS A 447 13.14 -14.77 -37.60
CA CYS A 447 13.14 -15.53 -36.36
C CYS A 447 14.46 -15.28 -35.60
N LEU A 448 14.44 -15.23 -34.27
CA LEU A 448 15.62 -14.91 -33.44
C LEU A 448 16.81 -15.81 -33.73
N ILE A 449 16.61 -17.12 -33.91
CA ILE A 449 17.70 -18.05 -34.28
C ILE A 449 18.39 -17.68 -35.57
N TRP A 450 17.62 -17.17 -36.56
CA TRP A 450 18.18 -16.69 -37.85
C TRP A 450 18.94 -15.38 -37.66
N SER A 451 18.40 -14.47 -36.82
CA SER A 451 19.07 -13.20 -36.54
C SER A 451 20.40 -13.41 -35.85
N ASN A 452 20.47 -14.37 -34.92
CA ASN A 452 21.68 -14.71 -34.18
C ASN A 452 22.69 -15.48 -35.02
N THR A 453 22.18 -16.37 -35.93
CA THR A 453 23.01 -17.19 -36.78
C THR A 453 22.34 -17.33 -38.15
N PRO A 454 22.70 -16.47 -39.12
CA PRO A 454 22.11 -16.50 -40.45
C PRO A 454 22.22 -17.89 -41.11
N GLY A 455 21.10 -18.38 -41.62
CA GLY A 455 20.97 -19.74 -42.22
C GLY A 455 20.51 -20.81 -41.21
N MET A 456 20.50 -20.54 -39.91
CA MET A 456 19.92 -21.46 -38.94
C MET A 456 18.39 -21.32 -38.88
N THR A 457 17.71 -22.48 -38.80
CA THR A 457 16.24 -22.56 -38.67
C THR A 457 15.85 -23.59 -37.62
N HIS A 458 14.66 -23.44 -37.07
CA HIS A 458 14.14 -24.44 -36.15
C HIS A 458 13.69 -25.69 -36.90
N LYS A 459 14.05 -26.86 -36.37
CA LYS A 459 13.78 -28.19 -36.92
C LYS A 459 13.41 -29.15 -35.80
N LYS A 460 12.97 -30.36 -36.12
CA LYS A 460 12.86 -31.46 -35.16
C LYS A 460 14.23 -31.87 -34.60
N LEU A 461 14.24 -32.65 -33.53
CA LEU A 461 15.50 -33.10 -32.89
C LEU A 461 16.34 -33.99 -33.82
N ASP A 462 15.70 -34.73 -34.73
CA ASP A 462 16.37 -35.56 -35.73
C ASP A 462 16.93 -34.77 -36.94
N GLY A 463 16.73 -33.45 -36.94
CA GLY A 463 17.16 -32.52 -37.97
C GLY A 463 16.17 -32.42 -39.16
N THR A 464 15.03 -33.11 -39.14
CA THR A 464 14.03 -32.99 -40.20
C THR A 464 13.33 -31.61 -40.13
N PRO A 465 13.09 -30.96 -41.28
CA PRO A 465 12.32 -29.73 -41.34
C PRO A 465 10.84 -29.97 -41.00
N GLY A 466 10.17 -28.91 -40.53
CA GLY A 466 8.80 -28.96 -40.05
C GLY A 466 8.72 -29.12 -38.52
N ILE A 467 8.05 -28.19 -37.88
CA ILE A 467 7.80 -28.20 -36.44
C ILE A 467 6.30 -28.00 -36.16
N ASP A 468 5.79 -28.65 -35.16
CA ASP A 468 4.45 -28.45 -34.63
C ASP A 468 4.38 -27.30 -33.60
N ALA A 469 3.19 -27.02 -33.11
CA ALA A 469 2.98 -25.96 -32.12
C ALA A 469 3.72 -26.19 -30.80
N THR A 470 3.86 -27.44 -30.37
CA THR A 470 4.54 -27.81 -29.12
C THR A 470 6.03 -27.46 -29.18
N ILE A 471 6.68 -27.90 -30.29
CA ILE A 471 8.10 -27.54 -30.55
C ILE A 471 8.25 -26.04 -30.76
N ALA A 472 7.30 -25.40 -31.47
CA ALA A 472 7.36 -23.96 -31.70
C ALA A 472 7.29 -23.14 -30.39
N LEU A 473 6.53 -23.58 -29.37
CA LEU A 473 6.49 -22.99 -28.03
C LEU A 473 7.77 -23.30 -27.26
N GLU A 474 8.27 -24.56 -27.27
CA GLU A 474 9.52 -24.97 -26.64
C GLU A 474 10.68 -24.03 -26.99
N VAL A 475 10.90 -23.85 -28.32
CA VAL A 475 12.01 -23.04 -28.84
C VAL A 475 11.64 -21.58 -29.11
N SER A 476 10.42 -21.17 -28.77
CA SER A 476 9.90 -19.82 -29.00
C SER A 476 10.03 -19.33 -30.46
N CYS A 477 9.69 -20.18 -31.47
CA CYS A 477 9.88 -19.88 -32.88
C CYS A 477 9.00 -18.72 -33.38
N ASN A 478 9.58 -17.56 -33.69
CA ASN A 478 8.82 -16.43 -34.23
C ASN A 478 8.22 -16.72 -35.59
N TYR A 479 8.97 -17.41 -36.49
CA TYR A 479 8.50 -17.74 -37.85
C TYR A 479 7.17 -18.50 -37.79
N PHE A 480 7.05 -19.54 -36.97
CA PHE A 480 5.82 -20.29 -36.76
C PHE A 480 4.64 -19.38 -36.40
N PHE A 481 4.86 -18.48 -35.50
CA PHE A 481 3.82 -17.55 -35.03
C PHE A 481 3.54 -16.41 -36.01
N TYR A 482 4.48 -16.04 -36.89
CA TYR A 482 4.18 -15.16 -38.03
C TYR A 482 3.21 -15.83 -38.98
N GLU A 483 3.42 -17.13 -39.30
CA GLU A 483 2.49 -17.89 -40.15
C GLU A 483 1.10 -17.99 -39.52
N LEU A 484 0.99 -18.29 -38.22
CA LEU A 484 -0.31 -18.31 -37.56
C LEU A 484 -0.95 -16.92 -37.51
N GLY A 485 -0.19 -15.88 -37.21
CA GLY A 485 -0.65 -14.49 -37.19
C GLY A 485 -1.16 -14.02 -38.55
N ASP A 486 -0.58 -14.53 -39.65
CA ASP A 486 -1.06 -14.22 -40.98
C ASP A 486 -2.41 -14.90 -41.31
N ARG A 487 -2.64 -16.10 -40.80
CA ARG A 487 -3.86 -16.88 -41.04
C ARG A 487 -5.07 -16.40 -40.27
N VAL A 488 -4.87 -15.78 -39.09
CA VAL A 488 -5.94 -15.22 -38.25
C VAL A 488 -6.21 -13.76 -38.61
N THR A 489 -7.39 -13.27 -38.27
CA THR A 489 -7.70 -11.85 -38.36
C THR A 489 -7.28 -11.13 -37.06
N ILE A 490 -7.10 -9.81 -37.16
CA ILE A 490 -6.78 -9.02 -35.94
C ILE A 490 -7.91 -9.08 -34.92
N ASN A 491 -9.17 -9.09 -35.35
CA ASN A 491 -10.32 -9.21 -34.44
C ASN A 491 -10.31 -10.55 -33.70
N GLN A 492 -9.94 -11.68 -34.37
CA GLN A 492 -9.80 -12.97 -33.69
C GLN A 492 -8.69 -12.97 -32.64
N LEU A 493 -7.55 -12.31 -32.92
CA LEU A 493 -6.49 -12.13 -31.95
C LEU A 493 -6.95 -11.26 -30.75
N ASP A 494 -7.61 -10.13 -31.04
CA ASP A 494 -8.11 -9.20 -30.01
C ASP A 494 -9.15 -9.87 -29.12
N GLU A 495 -10.13 -10.57 -29.68
CA GLU A 495 -11.15 -11.32 -28.95
C GLU A 495 -10.53 -12.40 -28.03
N THR A 496 -9.55 -13.15 -28.56
CA THR A 496 -8.86 -14.19 -27.77
C THR A 496 -8.04 -13.57 -26.66
N ALA A 497 -7.31 -12.48 -26.90
CA ALA A 497 -6.56 -11.76 -25.88
C ALA A 497 -7.49 -11.21 -24.79
N LYS A 498 -8.63 -10.64 -25.18
CA LYS A 498 -9.68 -10.19 -24.27
C LYS A 498 -10.20 -11.33 -23.40
N GLY A 499 -10.48 -12.48 -24.01
CA GLY A 499 -10.94 -13.68 -23.32
C GLY A 499 -9.97 -14.13 -22.22
N PHE A 500 -8.68 -13.99 -22.46
CA PHE A 500 -7.64 -14.23 -21.46
C PHE A 500 -7.43 -13.10 -20.45
N GLY A 501 -8.16 -11.98 -20.57
CA GLY A 501 -8.08 -10.84 -19.62
C GLY A 501 -7.01 -9.81 -19.96
N LEU A 502 -6.31 -9.94 -21.07
CA LEU A 502 -5.30 -8.97 -21.50
C LEU A 502 -5.97 -7.67 -21.96
N GLY A 503 -5.53 -6.52 -21.44
CA GLY A 503 -6.13 -5.23 -21.72
C GLY A 503 -7.48 -4.99 -21.02
N GLU A 504 -7.77 -5.73 -19.96
CA GLU A 504 -8.97 -5.61 -19.13
C GLU A 504 -8.56 -5.38 -17.67
N TYR A 505 -9.43 -4.75 -16.87
CA TYR A 505 -9.20 -4.67 -15.42
C TYR A 505 -9.14 -6.07 -14.81
N THR A 506 -8.23 -6.25 -13.87
CA THR A 506 -8.07 -7.52 -13.15
C THR A 506 -9.03 -7.64 -11.98
N GLY A 507 -9.50 -6.49 -11.47
CA GLY A 507 -10.48 -6.39 -10.41
C GLY A 507 -9.88 -6.26 -9.03
N VAL A 508 -8.57 -6.10 -8.90
CA VAL A 508 -7.92 -5.84 -7.61
C VAL A 508 -8.43 -4.55 -6.96
N GLU A 509 -8.36 -4.48 -5.65
CA GLU A 509 -8.86 -3.35 -4.87
C GLU A 509 -7.97 -2.10 -4.98
N LEU A 510 -6.75 -2.25 -5.51
CA LEU A 510 -5.81 -1.15 -5.72
C LEU A 510 -6.01 -0.50 -7.11
N PRO A 511 -5.63 0.78 -7.26
CA PRO A 511 -5.61 1.42 -8.56
C PRO A 511 -4.71 0.67 -9.56
N GLU A 512 -5.26 0.35 -10.72
CA GLU A 512 -4.54 -0.36 -11.79
C GLU A 512 -4.79 0.30 -13.16
N VAL A 513 -3.85 0.08 -14.09
CA VAL A 513 -4.02 0.46 -15.50
C VAL A 513 -4.30 -0.77 -16.33
N THR A 514 -5.17 -0.63 -17.35
CA THR A 514 -5.53 -1.76 -18.22
C THR A 514 -4.49 -2.05 -19.29
N GLY A 515 -3.58 -1.10 -19.57
CA GLY A 515 -2.83 -1.22 -20.81
C GLY A 515 -3.76 -1.26 -22.05
N HIS A 516 -3.32 -1.90 -23.11
CA HIS A 516 -4.14 -2.00 -24.32
C HIS A 516 -3.70 -3.16 -25.24
N ARG A 517 -4.67 -3.68 -25.99
CA ARG A 517 -4.45 -4.67 -27.04
C ARG A 517 -4.15 -3.99 -28.37
N SER A 518 -3.29 -4.62 -29.16
CA SER A 518 -2.89 -4.12 -30.47
C SER A 518 -4.01 -4.35 -31.50
N ASN A 519 -4.62 -3.28 -31.98
CA ASN A 519 -5.62 -3.24 -33.03
C ASN A 519 -5.60 -1.87 -33.74
N PRO A 520 -6.34 -1.69 -34.88
CA PRO A 520 -6.35 -0.41 -35.58
C PRO A 520 -6.81 0.77 -34.75
N GLU A 521 -7.79 0.59 -33.86
CA GLU A 521 -8.37 1.61 -33.00
C GLU A 521 -7.33 2.08 -31.99
N THR A 522 -6.69 1.14 -31.29
CA THR A 522 -5.61 1.43 -30.33
C THR A 522 -4.46 2.19 -30.99
N LYS A 523 -4.04 1.75 -32.18
CA LYS A 523 -2.98 2.44 -32.92
C LYS A 523 -3.37 3.87 -33.28
N ALA A 524 -4.62 4.08 -33.72
CA ALA A 524 -5.12 5.41 -34.04
C ALA A 524 -5.18 6.32 -32.80
N GLU A 525 -5.51 5.78 -31.64
CA GLU A 525 -5.55 6.52 -30.36
C GLU A 525 -4.16 6.90 -29.86
N GLN A 526 -3.20 5.96 -29.93
CA GLN A 526 -1.83 6.18 -29.43
C GLN A 526 -1.07 7.23 -30.27
N TYR A 527 -1.26 7.22 -31.61
CA TYR A 527 -0.52 8.07 -32.52
C TYR A 527 -1.36 9.21 -33.09
N LYS A 528 -2.23 9.84 -32.30
CA LYS A 528 -3.07 10.99 -32.72
C LYS A 528 -2.29 12.01 -33.52
N GLY A 529 -2.70 12.22 -34.78
CA GLY A 529 -2.08 13.18 -35.70
C GLY A 529 -0.78 12.74 -36.39
N MET A 530 -0.37 11.48 -36.22
CA MET A 530 0.80 10.88 -36.86
C MET A 530 0.39 9.66 -37.73
N LEU A 531 1.31 8.72 -38.00
CA LEU A 531 1.06 7.53 -38.81
C LEU A 531 0.07 6.58 -38.12
N THR A 532 -1.23 6.75 -38.34
CA THR A 532 -2.31 5.94 -37.79
C THR A 532 -2.74 4.75 -38.65
N SER A 533 -2.13 4.59 -39.83
CA SER A 533 -2.46 3.50 -40.74
C SER A 533 -2.06 2.14 -40.17
N TRP A 534 -2.99 1.22 -40.22
CA TRP A 534 -2.76 -0.17 -39.85
C TRP A 534 -2.21 -0.96 -41.05
N TYR A 535 -1.09 -1.64 -40.85
CA TYR A 535 -0.43 -2.43 -41.89
C TYR A 535 -0.47 -3.92 -41.54
N THR A 536 -0.30 -4.77 -42.53
CA THR A 536 -0.18 -6.24 -42.36
C THR A 536 0.97 -6.57 -41.37
N GLY A 537 2.06 -5.81 -41.42
CA GLY A 537 3.17 -5.96 -40.48
C GLY A 537 2.77 -5.79 -39.02
N ASP A 538 1.88 -4.85 -38.70
CA ASP A 538 1.38 -4.64 -37.35
C ASP A 538 0.68 -5.91 -36.84
N LYS A 539 -0.17 -6.56 -37.65
CA LYS A 539 -0.86 -7.81 -37.29
C LYS A 539 0.13 -8.96 -37.05
N ILE A 540 1.14 -9.09 -37.90
CA ILE A 540 2.16 -10.14 -37.78
C ILE A 540 2.98 -9.94 -36.50
N LEU A 541 3.37 -8.71 -36.17
CA LEU A 541 4.07 -8.38 -34.92
C LEU A 541 3.18 -8.56 -33.71
N THR A 542 1.88 -8.25 -33.80
CA THR A 542 0.90 -8.51 -32.74
C THR A 542 0.90 -9.98 -32.33
N ALA A 543 0.99 -10.90 -33.32
CA ALA A 543 0.96 -12.34 -33.07
C ALA A 543 2.14 -12.88 -32.24
N ILE A 544 3.21 -12.11 -32.07
CA ILE A 544 4.34 -12.44 -31.19
C ILE A 544 4.43 -11.52 -29.99
N GLY A 545 3.35 -10.76 -29.68
CA GLY A 545 3.28 -9.88 -28.52
C GLY A 545 4.06 -8.58 -28.65
N GLN A 546 4.30 -8.13 -29.86
CA GLN A 546 4.92 -6.85 -30.21
C GLN A 546 3.84 -5.87 -30.71
N SER A 547 4.22 -4.89 -31.52
CA SER A 547 3.35 -3.80 -31.99
C SER A 547 2.80 -2.99 -30.82
N GLU A 548 1.47 -2.74 -30.77
CA GLU A 548 0.85 -1.88 -29.74
C GLU A 548 0.40 -2.63 -28.48
N ASN A 549 0.69 -3.94 -28.36
CA ASN A 549 0.35 -4.67 -27.14
C ASN A 549 1.11 -4.11 -25.92
N ARG A 550 0.37 -3.74 -24.88
CA ARG A 550 0.94 -3.29 -23.59
C ARG A 550 0.07 -3.82 -22.45
N PHE A 551 0.67 -4.58 -21.53
CA PHE A 551 -0.02 -5.19 -20.41
C PHE A 551 0.80 -5.05 -19.13
N THR A 552 0.10 -4.95 -17.99
CA THR A 552 0.77 -4.91 -16.70
C THR A 552 1.25 -6.30 -16.26
N PRO A 553 2.25 -6.39 -15.39
CA PRO A 553 2.64 -7.66 -14.76
C PRO A 553 1.47 -8.36 -14.07
N MET A 554 0.55 -7.61 -13.44
CA MET A 554 -0.68 -8.15 -12.86
C MET A 554 -1.56 -8.82 -13.94
N GLN A 555 -1.79 -8.16 -15.05
CA GLN A 555 -2.55 -8.75 -16.16
C GLN A 555 -1.86 -9.99 -16.74
N LEU A 556 -0.53 -10.00 -16.83
CA LEU A 556 0.21 -11.18 -17.27
C LEU A 556 0.07 -12.35 -16.29
N CYS A 557 -0.04 -12.07 -14.98
CA CYS A 557 -0.29 -13.10 -13.98
C CYS A 557 -1.72 -13.66 -14.07
N VAL A 558 -2.72 -12.78 -14.19
CA VAL A 558 -4.12 -13.18 -14.44
C VAL A 558 -4.23 -13.99 -15.73
N TYR A 559 -3.52 -13.58 -16.77
CA TYR A 559 -3.44 -14.33 -18.03
C TYR A 559 -2.84 -15.73 -17.83
N ALA A 560 -1.73 -15.86 -17.12
CA ALA A 560 -1.13 -17.14 -16.79
C ALA A 560 -2.08 -18.03 -15.98
N SER A 561 -2.78 -17.47 -15.00
CA SER A 561 -3.83 -18.15 -14.24
C SER A 561 -5.00 -18.59 -15.12
N THR A 562 -5.44 -17.75 -16.06
CA THR A 562 -6.54 -18.06 -16.99
C THR A 562 -6.15 -19.18 -17.98
N LEU A 563 -4.89 -19.20 -18.44
CA LEU A 563 -4.36 -20.33 -19.23
C LEU A 563 -4.41 -21.62 -18.41
N ALA A 564 -3.95 -21.59 -17.18
CA ALA A 564 -3.97 -22.74 -16.25
C ALA A 564 -5.40 -23.22 -15.95
N ASN A 565 -6.36 -22.31 -15.82
CA ASN A 565 -7.79 -22.58 -15.60
C ASN A 565 -8.59 -22.82 -16.89
N LYS A 566 -7.92 -23.16 -17.99
CA LYS A 566 -8.58 -23.51 -19.26
C LYS A 566 -9.61 -22.46 -19.74
N GLY A 567 -9.22 -21.18 -19.65
CA GLY A 567 -10.03 -20.05 -20.11
C GLY A 567 -11.01 -19.47 -19.08
N THR A 568 -11.06 -20.00 -17.86
CA THR A 568 -11.83 -19.39 -16.76
C THR A 568 -10.99 -18.31 -16.09
N ARG A 569 -11.40 -17.05 -16.21
CA ARG A 569 -10.77 -15.89 -15.61
C ARG A 569 -11.42 -15.54 -14.29
N LEU A 570 -10.65 -15.61 -13.21
CA LEU A 570 -11.07 -15.18 -11.90
C LEU A 570 -10.70 -13.70 -11.67
N LYS A 571 -11.48 -13.02 -10.82
CA LYS A 571 -11.15 -11.72 -10.28
C LYS A 571 -9.90 -11.87 -9.41
N ALA A 572 -8.90 -11.03 -9.66
CA ALA A 572 -7.77 -10.92 -8.76
C ALA A 572 -8.20 -10.14 -7.52
N THR A 573 -7.77 -10.56 -6.34
CA THR A 573 -8.12 -9.90 -5.07
C THR A 573 -6.96 -9.90 -4.09
N PHE A 574 -6.82 -8.80 -3.35
CA PHE A 574 -5.97 -8.70 -2.18
C PHE A 574 -6.72 -8.89 -0.87
N LEU A 575 -8.05 -8.91 -0.92
CA LEU A 575 -8.87 -9.08 0.26
C LEU A 575 -9.15 -10.57 0.52
N SER A 576 -8.77 -11.04 1.72
CA SER A 576 -9.25 -12.31 2.26
C SER A 576 -10.53 -12.09 3.05
N ARG A 577 -10.46 -11.35 4.15
CA ARG A 577 -11.63 -11.03 4.98
C ARG A 577 -11.43 -9.75 5.81
N VAL A 578 -12.53 -9.20 6.30
CA VAL A 578 -12.56 -8.12 7.28
C VAL A 578 -13.16 -8.64 8.57
N VAL A 579 -12.49 -8.41 9.69
CA VAL A 579 -12.93 -8.82 11.02
C VAL A 579 -13.02 -7.61 11.95
N SER A 580 -13.82 -7.72 13.01
CA SER A 580 -13.92 -6.65 14.02
C SER A 580 -12.55 -6.36 14.66
N SER A 581 -12.41 -5.17 15.25
CA SER A 581 -11.17 -4.75 15.93
C SER A 581 -10.69 -5.70 17.04
N ASP A 582 -11.60 -6.47 17.63
CA ASP A 582 -11.29 -7.48 18.64
C ASP A 582 -11.05 -8.89 18.05
N TYR A 583 -11.00 -9.03 16.73
CA TYR A 583 -10.79 -10.27 15.96
C TYR A 583 -11.89 -11.34 16.13
N ARG A 584 -13.04 -11.02 16.75
CA ARG A 584 -14.05 -12.01 17.12
C ARG A 584 -15.18 -12.16 16.13
N THR A 585 -15.47 -11.12 15.38
CA THR A 585 -16.63 -11.08 14.49
C THR A 585 -16.18 -10.90 13.04
N LEU A 586 -16.62 -11.81 12.18
CA LEU A 586 -16.46 -11.65 10.74
C LEU A 586 -17.40 -10.54 10.25
N VAL A 587 -16.84 -9.51 9.60
CA VAL A 587 -17.60 -8.41 8.98
C VAL A 587 -17.96 -8.75 7.54
N ARG A 588 -16.97 -9.15 6.75
CA ARG A 588 -17.13 -9.64 5.38
C ARG A 588 -15.96 -10.52 4.97
N GLU A 589 -16.17 -11.36 3.97
CA GLU A 589 -15.18 -12.29 3.44
C GLU A 589 -15.22 -12.26 1.92
N SER A 590 -14.06 -12.40 1.30
CA SER A 590 -13.95 -12.55 -0.15
C SER A 590 -14.25 -14.00 -0.54
N SER A 591 -14.72 -14.19 -1.75
CA SER A 591 -14.91 -15.51 -2.36
C SER A 591 -14.50 -15.46 -3.81
N PRO A 592 -14.05 -16.59 -4.40
CA PRO A 592 -13.68 -16.62 -5.82
C PRO A 592 -14.81 -16.13 -6.72
N GLU A 593 -14.52 -15.15 -7.57
CA GLU A 593 -15.46 -14.54 -8.51
C GLU A 593 -15.00 -14.78 -9.94
N ILE A 594 -15.86 -15.38 -10.77
CA ILE A 594 -15.59 -15.58 -12.19
C ILE A 594 -15.96 -14.31 -12.96
N MET A 595 -14.95 -13.63 -13.52
CA MET A 595 -15.17 -12.44 -14.36
C MET A 595 -15.59 -12.79 -15.79
N SER A 596 -15.03 -13.86 -16.34
CA SER A 596 -15.35 -14.33 -17.70
C SER A 596 -14.90 -15.76 -17.90
N THR A 597 -15.52 -16.44 -18.86
CA THR A 597 -15.09 -17.77 -19.30
C THR A 597 -15.00 -17.79 -20.83
N MET A 598 -13.86 -18.20 -21.35
CA MET A 598 -13.64 -18.49 -22.75
C MET A 598 -13.58 -20.01 -22.90
N GLU A 599 -14.49 -20.57 -23.70
CA GLU A 599 -14.47 -22.00 -23.97
C GLU A 599 -13.22 -22.38 -24.75
N ILE A 600 -12.40 -23.26 -24.20
CA ILE A 600 -11.20 -23.81 -24.85
C ILE A 600 -11.37 -25.33 -24.94
N ASP A 601 -11.30 -25.88 -26.17
CA ASP A 601 -11.38 -27.33 -26.34
C ASP A 601 -10.13 -28.02 -25.76
N ASP A 602 -10.27 -29.33 -25.43
CA ASP A 602 -9.22 -30.11 -24.80
C ASP A 602 -7.94 -30.21 -25.64
N VAL A 603 -8.08 -30.23 -26.99
CA VAL A 603 -6.93 -30.34 -27.90
C VAL A 603 -6.11 -29.06 -27.85
N THR A 604 -6.77 -27.91 -27.97
CA THR A 604 -6.12 -26.60 -27.87
C THR A 604 -5.46 -26.43 -26.50
N TYR A 605 -6.20 -26.76 -25.43
CA TYR A 605 -5.69 -26.70 -24.05
C TYR A 605 -4.42 -27.53 -23.88
N MET A 606 -4.49 -28.82 -24.19
CA MET A 606 -3.35 -29.74 -24.06
C MET A 606 -2.16 -29.36 -24.92
N THR A 607 -2.40 -28.78 -26.11
CA THR A 607 -1.33 -28.37 -27.03
C THR A 607 -0.47 -27.25 -26.40
N TYR A 608 -1.11 -26.18 -25.89
CA TYR A 608 -0.30 -25.13 -25.26
C TYR A 608 0.28 -25.55 -23.89
N MET A 609 -0.42 -26.39 -23.12
CA MET A 609 0.10 -26.93 -21.86
C MET A 609 1.38 -27.74 -22.10
N GLN A 610 1.38 -28.64 -23.06
CA GLN A 610 2.55 -29.42 -23.44
C GLN A 610 3.69 -28.53 -23.97
N GLY A 611 3.37 -27.57 -24.83
CA GLY A 611 4.37 -26.61 -25.32
C GLY A 611 5.00 -25.79 -24.20
N MET A 612 4.20 -25.25 -23.27
CA MET A 612 4.68 -24.50 -22.12
C MET A 612 5.52 -25.37 -21.15
N ARG A 613 5.11 -26.63 -20.94
CA ARG A 613 5.91 -27.59 -20.17
C ARG A 613 7.29 -27.80 -20.81
N GLN A 614 7.36 -27.93 -22.12
CA GLN A 614 8.63 -28.15 -22.83
C GLN A 614 9.58 -26.95 -22.78
N VAL A 615 9.10 -25.75 -22.50
CA VAL A 615 9.97 -24.58 -22.25
C VAL A 615 10.94 -24.85 -21.10
N ILE A 616 10.53 -25.63 -20.09
CA ILE A 616 11.36 -26.00 -18.93
C ILE A 616 11.96 -27.41 -19.10
N SER A 617 11.16 -28.40 -19.47
CA SER A 617 11.57 -29.82 -19.50
C SER A 617 12.13 -30.30 -20.85
N GLY A 618 11.85 -29.58 -21.93
CA GLY A 618 12.28 -29.94 -23.30
C GLY A 618 13.77 -29.75 -23.51
N PRO A 619 14.41 -30.55 -24.38
CA PRO A 619 15.85 -30.50 -24.58
C PRO A 619 16.38 -29.17 -25.16
N ARG A 620 15.48 -28.34 -25.76
CA ARG A 620 15.80 -27.03 -26.32
C ARG A 620 14.92 -25.92 -25.69
N GLY A 621 14.32 -26.21 -24.55
CA GLY A 621 13.45 -25.28 -23.86
C GLY A 621 14.16 -23.99 -23.50
N THR A 622 13.53 -22.84 -23.81
CA THR A 622 14.15 -21.52 -23.61
C THR A 622 14.29 -21.13 -22.15
N GLY A 623 13.63 -21.80 -21.23
CA GLY A 623 13.74 -21.60 -19.78
C GLY A 623 14.53 -22.70 -19.05
N ARG A 624 14.95 -23.74 -19.77
CA ARG A 624 15.54 -24.96 -19.19
C ARG A 624 16.79 -24.67 -18.37
N ASP A 625 17.73 -23.94 -18.92
CA ASP A 625 19.05 -23.72 -18.30
C ASP A 625 19.01 -22.71 -17.16
N SER A 626 17.93 -21.95 -17.04
CA SER A 626 17.73 -20.92 -16.01
C SER A 626 16.78 -21.35 -14.90
N PHE A 627 16.12 -22.52 -15.05
CA PHE A 627 15.16 -23.07 -14.10
C PHE A 627 15.58 -24.48 -13.70
N GLY A 628 15.63 -24.79 -12.40
CA GLY A 628 15.89 -26.14 -11.93
C GLY A 628 17.34 -26.49 -11.61
N GLY A 629 18.20 -25.56 -11.57
CA GLY A 629 19.53 -25.80 -11.11
C GLY A 629 20.20 -24.52 -10.76
N ALA A 630 20.74 -24.44 -9.58
CA ALA A 630 21.53 -23.32 -9.14
C ALA A 630 22.65 -23.03 -10.15
N LYS A 631 22.28 -22.37 -11.25
CA LYS A 631 23.21 -21.39 -11.76
C LYS A 631 22.92 -20.14 -10.97
N ASP A 632 23.72 -19.92 -9.94
CA ASP A 632 24.33 -18.60 -9.92
C ASP A 632 24.61 -18.29 -11.36
N TRP A 633 24.19 -17.20 -11.89
CA TRP A 633 24.37 -16.76 -13.28
C TRP A 633 25.77 -17.06 -13.85
N ILE A 634 26.69 -17.58 -13.08
CA ILE A 634 28.11 -17.82 -13.24
C ILE A 634 28.52 -19.29 -13.00
N GLY A 635 27.65 -20.19 -12.57
CA GLY A 635 28.00 -21.55 -12.14
C GLY A 635 27.46 -22.69 -12.97
N ASP A 636 28.15 -23.83 -12.96
CA ASP A 636 27.77 -25.08 -13.60
C ASP A 636 26.46 -25.63 -13.02
N SER A 637 25.38 -25.67 -13.78
CA SER A 637 24.20 -26.43 -13.42
C SER A 637 24.00 -27.60 -14.39
N ASN A 638 23.80 -28.77 -13.84
CA ASN A 638 23.22 -29.92 -14.56
C ASN A 638 21.69 -29.83 -14.69
N GLY A 639 21.18 -28.68 -14.56
CA GLY A 639 19.97 -27.93 -14.70
C GLY A 639 18.74 -28.60 -15.21
N LEU A 640 18.14 -29.53 -14.42
CA LEU A 640 16.75 -29.91 -14.58
C LEU A 640 16.04 -29.59 -13.27
N TRP A 641 14.83 -29.06 -13.37
CA TRP A 641 13.91 -28.93 -12.23
C TRP A 641 13.77 -30.31 -11.55
N PRO A 642 14.20 -30.47 -10.29
CA PRO A 642 14.40 -31.79 -9.70
C PRO A 642 13.12 -32.43 -9.15
N TYR A 643 11.96 -31.76 -9.28
CA TYR A 643 10.69 -32.19 -8.69
C TYR A 643 9.73 -32.68 -9.78
N PRO A 644 9.73 -33.98 -10.16
CA PRO A 644 8.94 -34.50 -11.28
C PRO A 644 7.42 -34.44 -11.05
N ASP A 645 6.98 -34.39 -9.79
CA ASP A 645 5.57 -34.29 -9.43
C ASP A 645 5.03 -32.86 -9.54
N ILE A 646 5.92 -31.87 -9.67
CA ILE A 646 5.59 -30.46 -9.82
C ILE A 646 6.05 -29.98 -11.21
N GLU A 647 5.39 -30.48 -12.25
CA GLU A 647 5.70 -30.06 -13.61
C GLU A 647 5.34 -28.59 -13.83
N VAL A 648 6.32 -27.79 -14.30
CA VAL A 648 6.14 -26.36 -14.54
C VAL A 648 5.82 -26.08 -15.99
N CYS A 649 4.74 -25.36 -16.23
CA CYS A 649 4.40 -24.76 -17.53
C CYS A 649 4.88 -23.30 -17.55
N ALA A 650 5.73 -22.93 -18.52
CA ALA A 650 6.29 -21.59 -18.58
C ALA A 650 6.36 -21.01 -19.99
N LYS A 651 6.54 -19.71 -20.08
CA LYS A 651 6.90 -19.04 -21.32
C LYS A 651 7.82 -17.85 -21.06
N THR A 652 8.98 -17.88 -21.72
CA THR A 652 9.92 -16.75 -21.76
C THR A 652 9.49 -15.74 -22.80
N GLY A 653 9.63 -14.46 -22.52
CA GLY A 653 9.38 -13.35 -23.44
C GLY A 653 10.58 -12.41 -23.48
N THR A 654 10.86 -11.90 -24.65
CA THR A 654 11.81 -10.80 -24.87
C THR A 654 11.08 -9.79 -25.72
N ALA A 655 10.95 -8.58 -25.24
CA ALA A 655 10.30 -7.50 -25.95
C ALA A 655 11.34 -6.50 -26.42
N GLU A 656 11.49 -6.42 -27.75
CA GLU A 656 12.46 -5.54 -28.40
C GLU A 656 12.22 -4.09 -28.02
N THR A 657 13.33 -3.39 -27.70
CA THR A 657 13.37 -1.95 -27.39
C THR A 657 14.14 -1.19 -28.50
N PHE A 658 14.72 -0.04 -28.19
CA PHE A 658 15.56 0.70 -29.12
C PHE A 658 16.96 0.08 -29.22
N LYS A 659 17.61 0.22 -30.38
CA LYS A 659 18.89 -0.42 -30.70
C LYS A 659 20.03 -0.19 -29.71
N ASP A 660 19.96 0.88 -28.91
CA ASP A 660 21.03 1.25 -27.97
C ASP A 660 20.70 0.85 -26.51
N ARG A 661 19.69 0.00 -26.32
CA ARG A 661 19.21 -0.44 -25.00
C ARG A 661 18.97 -1.94 -24.99
N SER A 662 19.16 -2.54 -23.83
CA SER A 662 18.78 -3.94 -23.63
C SER A 662 17.27 -4.13 -23.78
N ASP A 663 16.84 -5.28 -24.23
CA ASP A 663 15.44 -5.66 -24.35
C ASP A 663 14.77 -5.83 -22.99
N ASN A 664 13.45 -5.72 -22.95
CA ASN A 664 12.69 -6.03 -21.76
C ASN A 664 12.50 -7.54 -21.61
N GLY A 665 12.70 -8.04 -20.40
CA GLY A 665 12.49 -9.44 -20.06
C GLY A 665 11.09 -9.67 -19.50
N ALA A 666 10.35 -10.63 -20.05
CA ALA A 666 9.06 -11.09 -19.55
C ALA A 666 9.09 -12.59 -19.29
N TYR A 667 8.48 -13.03 -18.21
CA TYR A 667 8.38 -14.44 -17.85
C TYR A 667 7.03 -14.73 -17.21
N ILE A 668 6.35 -15.77 -17.69
CA ILE A 668 5.13 -16.27 -17.04
C ILE A 668 5.26 -17.78 -16.83
N CYS A 669 4.73 -18.25 -15.70
CA CYS A 669 4.63 -19.69 -15.45
C CYS A 669 3.49 -20.02 -14.50
N PHE A 670 3.16 -21.31 -14.43
CA PHE A 670 2.26 -21.86 -13.43
C PHE A 670 2.62 -23.32 -13.14
N ALA A 671 2.27 -23.80 -11.98
CA ALA A 671 2.55 -25.17 -11.53
C ALA A 671 1.51 -25.63 -10.48
N PRO A 672 1.37 -26.98 -10.30
CA PRO A 672 1.78 -28.06 -11.22
C PRO A 672 0.95 -28.08 -12.51
N MET A 673 1.45 -28.69 -13.59
CA MET A 673 0.74 -28.77 -14.87
C MET A 673 -0.64 -29.43 -14.75
N ASN A 674 -0.72 -30.53 -13.99
CA ASN A 674 -1.94 -31.35 -13.91
C ASN A 674 -2.99 -30.80 -12.93
N ASP A 675 -2.58 -30.05 -11.93
CA ASP A 675 -3.46 -29.38 -10.97
C ASP A 675 -2.85 -28.01 -10.59
N PRO A 676 -2.97 -27.00 -11.46
CA PRO A 676 -2.36 -25.71 -11.23
C PRO A 676 -2.82 -25.05 -9.93
N GLN A 677 -1.86 -24.71 -9.08
CA GLN A 677 -2.09 -24.04 -7.80
C GLN A 677 -1.62 -22.58 -7.83
N ILE A 678 -0.44 -22.34 -8.39
CA ILE A 678 0.21 -21.03 -8.40
C ILE A 678 0.52 -20.58 -9.82
N ALA A 679 0.26 -19.32 -10.13
CA ALA A 679 0.67 -18.62 -11.34
C ALA A 679 1.60 -17.46 -10.99
N ILE A 680 2.64 -17.25 -11.80
CA ILE A 680 3.66 -16.22 -11.58
C ILE A 680 3.86 -15.44 -12.89
N ALA A 681 3.96 -14.13 -12.80
CA ALA A 681 4.41 -13.26 -13.87
C ALA A 681 5.53 -12.35 -13.38
N ILE A 682 6.59 -12.23 -14.18
CA ILE A 682 7.73 -11.37 -13.90
C ILE A 682 7.98 -10.50 -15.13
N TYR A 683 8.23 -9.23 -14.91
CA TYR A 683 8.62 -8.30 -15.97
C TYR A 683 9.77 -7.40 -15.49
N ALA A 684 10.75 -7.18 -16.38
CA ALA A 684 11.87 -6.29 -16.10
C ALA A 684 12.17 -5.36 -17.28
N GLU A 685 12.26 -4.09 -16.97
CA GLU A 685 12.69 -3.04 -17.88
C GLU A 685 14.16 -3.22 -18.21
N ARG A 686 14.48 -3.36 -19.50
CA ARG A 686 15.85 -3.59 -19.99
C ARG A 686 16.56 -4.79 -19.33
N GLY A 687 15.77 -5.77 -18.91
CA GLY A 687 16.25 -6.97 -18.22
C GLY A 687 16.84 -8.03 -19.11
N ALA A 688 17.17 -7.71 -20.39
CA ALA A 688 17.66 -8.61 -21.43
C ALA A 688 16.64 -9.70 -21.80
N HIS A 689 16.84 -10.93 -21.37
CA HIS A 689 15.99 -12.07 -21.75
C HIS A 689 15.05 -12.49 -20.64
N GLY A 690 13.80 -12.85 -20.99
CA GLY A 690 12.86 -13.36 -20.01
C GLY A 690 13.31 -14.62 -19.29
N SER A 691 14.15 -15.46 -19.92
CA SER A 691 14.75 -16.63 -19.27
C SER A 691 15.59 -16.28 -18.06
N THR A 692 16.21 -15.11 -18.01
CA THR A 692 17.00 -14.61 -16.88
C THR A 692 16.19 -14.56 -15.58
N PHE A 693 14.86 -14.33 -15.68
CA PHE A 693 13.98 -14.20 -14.52
C PHE A 693 13.36 -15.53 -14.06
N ALA A 694 13.65 -16.62 -14.76
CA ALA A 694 13.17 -17.95 -14.37
C ALA A 694 13.67 -18.37 -12.98
N VAL A 695 14.88 -17.94 -12.58
CA VAL A 695 15.44 -18.21 -11.25
C VAL A 695 14.61 -17.57 -10.13
N VAL A 696 14.04 -16.39 -10.34
CA VAL A 696 13.16 -15.74 -9.36
C VAL A 696 11.87 -16.56 -9.19
N ALA A 697 11.27 -17.03 -10.31
CA ALA A 697 10.11 -17.91 -10.24
C ALA A 697 10.43 -19.24 -9.54
N GLU A 698 11.63 -19.79 -9.75
CA GLU A 698 12.10 -20.99 -9.06
C GLU A 698 12.18 -20.80 -7.55
N GLU A 699 12.82 -19.71 -7.07
CA GLU A 699 12.93 -19.41 -5.64
C GLU A 699 11.54 -19.27 -5.01
N ILE A 700 10.61 -18.60 -5.69
CA ILE A 700 9.21 -18.45 -5.25
C ILE A 700 8.51 -19.82 -5.18
N MET A 701 8.64 -20.67 -6.22
CA MET A 701 8.01 -22.00 -6.22
C MET A 701 8.60 -22.91 -5.15
N ARG A 702 9.90 -22.86 -4.90
CA ARG A 702 10.53 -23.61 -3.80
C ARG A 702 9.95 -23.20 -2.45
N ALA A 703 9.78 -21.91 -2.22
CA ALA A 703 9.18 -21.41 -0.99
C ALA A 703 7.70 -21.81 -0.87
N TYR A 704 6.92 -21.63 -1.95
CA TYR A 704 5.48 -21.96 -1.93
C TYR A 704 5.20 -23.44 -1.68
N PHE A 705 5.93 -24.33 -2.36
CA PHE A 705 5.79 -25.78 -2.18
C PHE A 705 6.60 -26.33 -1.01
N SER A 706 7.28 -25.50 -0.22
CA SER A 706 8.15 -25.90 0.91
C SER A 706 9.23 -26.91 0.51
N LEU A 707 9.85 -26.70 -0.66
CA LEU A 707 10.87 -27.60 -1.20
C LEU A 707 12.25 -27.25 -0.60
N GLY A 708 12.86 -28.20 0.11
CA GLY A 708 14.23 -28.05 0.62
C GLY A 708 15.29 -28.13 -0.48
N ASP A 709 16.53 -27.72 -0.15
CA ASP A 709 17.70 -27.78 -1.07
C ASP A 709 18.07 -29.22 -1.51
N SER A 710 17.59 -30.24 -0.82
CA SER A 710 17.93 -31.65 -1.05
C SER A 710 16.92 -32.43 -1.92
N GLY A 711 15.89 -31.77 -2.47
CA GLY A 711 14.84 -32.47 -3.24
C GLY A 711 13.85 -33.30 -2.41
N ASP A 712 13.93 -33.22 -1.10
CA ASP A 712 12.95 -33.88 -0.21
C ASP A 712 11.71 -32.99 -0.05
N VAL A 713 10.57 -33.49 -0.55
CA VAL A 713 9.26 -32.84 -0.37
C VAL A 713 8.84 -33.04 1.10
N THR A 714 8.98 -32.04 1.93
CA THR A 714 8.29 -32.04 3.24
C THR A 714 6.85 -31.58 3.02
N VAL A 715 5.95 -32.54 2.84
CA VAL A 715 4.51 -32.26 2.85
C VAL A 715 4.16 -31.80 4.27
N GLN A 716 3.89 -30.52 4.43
CA GLN A 716 3.26 -30.04 5.67
C GLN A 716 1.79 -30.50 5.68
N GLU A 717 1.53 -31.56 6.42
CA GLU A 717 0.20 -32.15 6.64
C GLU A 717 -0.71 -31.29 7.55
N ASN A 718 -0.58 -29.98 7.59
CA ASN A 718 -1.41 -29.12 8.45
C ASN A 718 -1.95 -27.90 7.72
N ARG A 719 -2.72 -28.11 6.66
CA ARG A 719 -3.65 -27.11 6.13
C ARG A 719 -5.08 -27.65 6.14
N LEU A 720 -5.57 -28.00 7.30
CA LEU A 720 -6.99 -28.23 7.58
C LEU A 720 -7.30 -27.65 8.96
N GLY A 721 -7.93 -26.46 8.95
CA GLY A 721 -8.45 -25.84 10.14
C GLY A 721 -9.19 -24.59 9.78
#